data_fe0ee2ac24e0628abc23f05fcb986949
#
_entry.id   fe0ee2ac24e0628abc23f05fcb986949
#
_cell.length_a   1.000
_cell.length_b   1.000
_cell.length_c   1.000
_cell.angle_alpha   90.00
_cell.angle_beta   90.00
_cell.angle_gamma   90.00
#
_symmetry.space_group_name_H-M   'P 1'
#
loop_
_entity.id
_entity.type
_entity.pdbx_description
1 polymer ?
#
loop_
_entity_poly.entity_id
_entity_poly.type
_entity_poly.pdbx_seq_one_letter_code
_entity_poly.pdbx_strand_id
1 'polypeptide(L)'
;MSPIARAQVTIRIWSHQVCRGLLAGFSLLAITPLPAFSQSPAPPPALPLATTAPSPTEDVLAYADLLYSKDQFALAAQQYQVFIREQPNNPSLDIAWFRLGECYLEVDQIEDAVTTFGYLINQFKKGPFVGSAAYRLAVLRFNAKDYRNAITYFKVSKDELADPVAKNQALFYYARCLQLTGQAREALSHFEQVMAAKPGGAENPFTERCLLETARLHFELGDSAKSLERFQALAGNASTPEFKEEAIVRGGLMAAEAGKPELSEQLLAEALKFPDTSPWKALAKVGAIFNAFSLGDHDRVIGLYNTGAYSGDEAAQDESRAKMLLIVGHSFRIKGDNESALRLYSLVEGKYSTKPEGIEAGYRRLQIMHQQGDPGLPAAAKAFAERQSQTDPQSSFIDMAWLMAGEWHFAQAENSASGAGSDFAKKHYGDAAAAYRRVRLDKVDKKFHEARLYKQGWSEIEAGETGEGILTLSRFIQQHSQSALSSSALAKRAMAYQSQEDHEFALGDYLDIAKRYPDSPELEFALQQTALIYAHQRKIPEMIQAYENLLAKFPGTQGAGEAHYWIGVGNFDLERYEESLVELGKAREMDPSLEDKATLRIVIAHYHLEDIPQLAVEARRYLENAPAPEAEKPKEGETDVPAPPKATLIPPQIFEYLGRKLAETSDWKDAEFFLTSITDPADPEKTEPSVWRLIGDCRAKLKKHAEAIAAYDHFLVQTERPSERASAYLDRGVAQLCLRDFEAARNSAQESLRSQKEGRTNAEARLLLGDISAANGNLEEAAKEYLVVSQIFMDPEITPKALTKAINAYRTLGNQEKATELTQELGAGYPDYRAPASLDHEC
;
A
#
# COMPACT_ATOMS: atom_id res chain seq x y z
N MET A 1 38.40 -40.43 -7.95
CA MET A 1 37.22 -40.27 -8.84
C MET A 1 37.64 -39.68 -10.18
N SER A 2 37.14 -40.23 -11.29
CA SER A 2 37.45 -39.65 -12.61
C SER A 2 36.91 -38.23 -12.76
N PRO A 3 37.53 -37.35 -13.57
CA PRO A 3 37.03 -36.01 -13.81
C PRO A 3 35.54 -35.97 -14.21
N ILE A 4 35.08 -36.99 -14.92
CA ILE A 4 33.69 -37.16 -15.34
C ILE A 4 32.77 -37.41 -14.12
N ALA A 5 33.20 -38.25 -13.18
CA ALA A 5 32.42 -38.51 -11.95
C ALA A 5 32.34 -37.25 -11.02
N ARG A 6 33.42 -36.45 -10.96
CA ARG A 6 33.43 -35.19 -10.23
C ARG A 6 32.50 -34.16 -10.91
N ALA A 7 32.58 -34.02 -12.21
CA ALA A 7 31.70 -33.12 -12.97
C ALA A 7 30.22 -33.54 -12.83
N GLN A 8 29.92 -34.84 -12.84
CA GLN A 8 28.56 -35.33 -12.67
C GLN A 8 27.98 -35.12 -11.29
N VAL A 9 28.77 -35.25 -10.22
CA VAL A 9 28.34 -34.94 -8.84
C VAL A 9 28.10 -33.45 -8.71
N THR A 10 29.03 -32.63 -9.25
CA THR A 10 28.90 -31.17 -9.20
C THR A 10 27.70 -30.66 -9.97
N ILE A 11 27.49 -31.10 -11.19
CA ILE A 11 26.32 -30.71 -12.01
C ILE A 11 25.01 -31.15 -11.37
N ARG A 12 24.97 -32.26 -10.66
CA ARG A 12 23.75 -32.76 -10.01
C ARG A 12 23.38 -32.08 -8.72
N ILE A 13 24.34 -31.79 -7.84
CA ILE A 13 24.08 -30.98 -6.66
C ILE A 13 23.64 -29.57 -7.10
N TRP A 14 24.32 -29.03 -8.09
CA TRP A 14 24.00 -27.73 -8.68
C TRP A 14 22.62 -27.70 -9.34
N SER A 15 22.25 -28.74 -10.10
CA SER A 15 20.95 -28.78 -10.76
C SER A 15 19.77 -28.92 -9.82
N HIS A 16 19.91 -29.68 -8.72
CA HIS A 16 18.86 -29.75 -7.70
C HIS A 16 18.75 -28.45 -6.89
N GLN A 17 19.89 -27.85 -6.55
CA GLN A 17 19.92 -26.55 -5.89
C GLN A 17 19.41 -25.43 -6.79
N VAL A 18 19.81 -25.44 -8.08
CA VAL A 18 19.35 -24.45 -9.06
C VAL A 18 17.88 -24.65 -9.39
N CYS A 19 17.41 -25.87 -9.57
CA CYS A 19 15.99 -26.11 -9.87
C CYS A 19 15.08 -25.75 -8.69
N ARG A 20 15.43 -26.08 -7.45
CA ARG A 20 14.62 -25.75 -6.26
C ARG A 20 14.91 -24.35 -5.72
N GLY A 21 16.14 -23.90 -5.69
CA GLY A 21 16.50 -22.53 -5.30
C GLY A 21 15.96 -21.49 -6.28
N LEU A 22 15.99 -21.76 -7.59
CA LEU A 22 15.36 -20.92 -8.60
C LEU A 22 13.83 -21.02 -8.53
N LEU A 23 13.25 -22.18 -8.25
CA LEU A 23 11.80 -22.31 -8.04
C LEU A 23 11.33 -21.54 -6.81
N ALA A 24 12.11 -21.52 -5.72
CA ALA A 24 11.81 -20.77 -4.50
C ALA A 24 12.21 -19.29 -4.60
N GLY A 25 13.39 -18.98 -5.17
CA GLY A 25 13.92 -17.62 -5.25
C GLY A 25 13.12 -16.69 -6.17
N PHE A 26 12.61 -17.20 -7.29
CA PHE A 26 11.73 -16.44 -8.17
C PHE A 26 10.34 -16.18 -7.59
N SER A 27 9.91 -16.93 -6.59
CA SER A 27 8.66 -16.61 -5.87
C SER A 27 8.75 -15.33 -5.03
N LEU A 28 9.95 -14.96 -4.58
CA LEU A 28 10.21 -13.73 -3.83
C LEU A 28 10.46 -12.49 -4.72
N LEU A 29 11.00 -12.69 -5.93
CA LEU A 29 11.36 -11.59 -6.83
C LEU A 29 10.18 -11.01 -7.64
N ALA A 30 9.07 -11.72 -7.74
CA ALA A 30 7.89 -11.24 -8.46
C ALA A 30 6.89 -10.55 -7.53
N ILE A 31 7.34 -9.69 -6.62
CA ILE A 31 6.50 -8.61 -6.13
C ILE A 31 6.47 -7.58 -7.27
N THR A 32 5.68 -7.87 -8.31
CA THR A 32 5.36 -6.81 -9.25
C THR A 32 4.69 -5.71 -8.47
N PRO A 33 5.10 -4.45 -8.66
CA PRO A 33 4.36 -3.33 -8.10
C PRO A 33 2.90 -3.48 -8.50
N LEU A 34 2.03 -3.00 -7.63
CA LEU A 34 0.68 -2.72 -8.06
C LEU A 34 0.80 -1.96 -9.39
N PRO A 35 0.13 -2.37 -10.47
CA PRO A 35 0.10 -1.56 -11.68
C PRO A 35 -0.25 -0.15 -11.24
N ALA A 36 0.55 0.83 -11.69
CA ALA A 36 0.29 2.23 -11.43
C ALA A 36 -1.21 2.45 -11.61
N PHE A 37 -1.85 3.05 -10.62
CA PHE A 37 -3.31 3.21 -10.56
C PHE A 37 -3.85 4.00 -11.76
N SER A 38 -3.82 3.41 -12.94
CA SER A 38 -4.58 3.92 -14.07
C SER A 38 -6.06 3.49 -14.03
N GLN A 39 -6.41 2.61 -13.09
CA GLN A 39 -7.79 2.24 -12.78
C GLN A 39 -7.98 2.23 -11.27
N SER A 40 -7.95 3.42 -10.66
CA SER A 40 -8.74 3.64 -9.48
C SER A 40 -10.15 3.10 -9.77
N PRO A 41 -10.83 2.43 -8.82
CA PRO A 41 -12.28 2.30 -8.96
C PRO A 41 -12.78 3.69 -9.35
N ALA A 42 -13.54 3.75 -10.46
CA ALA A 42 -13.95 5.02 -11.05
C ALA A 42 -14.32 5.99 -9.93
N PRO A 43 -13.84 7.25 -9.97
CA PRO A 43 -14.23 8.20 -8.95
C PRO A 43 -15.74 8.08 -8.82
N PRO A 44 -16.29 8.06 -7.61
CA PRO A 44 -17.73 7.94 -7.44
C PRO A 44 -18.37 8.93 -8.40
N PRO A 45 -19.44 8.55 -9.13
CA PRO A 45 -20.05 9.40 -10.14
C PRO A 45 -20.22 10.78 -9.54
N ALA A 46 -19.78 11.80 -10.26
CA ALA A 46 -19.97 13.18 -9.84
C ALA A 46 -21.46 13.28 -9.43
N LEU A 47 -21.72 13.69 -8.19
CA LEU A 47 -23.08 13.88 -7.72
C LEU A 47 -23.80 14.68 -8.81
N PRO A 48 -25.01 14.26 -9.26
CA PRO A 48 -25.74 15.04 -10.23
C PRO A 48 -25.82 16.46 -9.72
N LEU A 49 -25.40 17.41 -10.56
CA LEU A 49 -25.50 18.84 -10.25
C LEU A 49 -26.93 19.06 -9.82
N ALA A 50 -27.13 19.35 -8.54
CA ALA A 50 -28.45 19.62 -8.00
C ALA A 50 -29.02 20.83 -8.74
N THR A 51 -30.16 20.66 -9.37
CA THR A 51 -30.89 21.73 -10.08
C THR A 51 -31.58 22.72 -9.12
N THR A 52 -31.37 22.54 -7.81
CA THR A 52 -31.84 23.43 -6.75
C THR A 52 -30.67 24.27 -6.23
N ALA A 53 -30.90 25.55 -5.91
CA ALA A 53 -29.88 26.43 -5.35
C ALA A 53 -29.23 25.75 -4.12
N PRO A 54 -27.89 25.58 -4.12
CA PRO A 54 -27.23 24.83 -3.09
C PRO A 54 -27.34 25.52 -1.73
N SER A 55 -27.35 24.71 -0.65
CA SER A 55 -27.28 25.22 0.72
C SER A 55 -25.85 25.76 1.03
N PRO A 56 -25.62 26.70 1.92
CA PRO A 56 -24.26 27.27 2.23
C PRO A 56 -23.25 26.19 2.58
N THR A 57 -23.73 25.09 3.11
CA THR A 57 -22.95 23.91 3.48
C THR A 57 -22.53 23.05 2.28
N GLU A 58 -23.33 23.05 1.21
CA GLU A 58 -23.01 22.37 -0.05
C GLU A 58 -21.97 23.12 -0.87
N ASP A 59 -21.84 24.41 -0.68
CA ASP A 59 -20.87 25.21 -1.44
C ASP A 59 -19.43 25.04 -0.97
N VAL A 60 -19.19 24.79 0.33
CA VAL A 60 -17.82 24.46 0.80
C VAL A 60 -17.41 23.09 0.27
N LEU A 61 -18.31 22.11 0.30
CA LEU A 61 -18.04 20.79 -0.28
C LEU A 61 -17.88 20.91 -1.80
N ALA A 62 -18.77 21.62 -2.48
CA ALA A 62 -18.69 21.82 -3.93
C ALA A 62 -17.43 22.58 -4.35
N TYR A 63 -16.98 23.50 -3.53
CA TYR A 63 -15.74 24.20 -3.77
C TYR A 63 -14.51 23.29 -3.53
N ALA A 64 -14.53 22.44 -2.51
CA ALA A 64 -13.53 21.40 -2.30
C ALA A 64 -13.47 20.45 -3.49
N ASP A 65 -14.64 20.00 -3.95
CA ASP A 65 -14.77 19.14 -5.12
C ASP A 65 -14.24 19.80 -6.40
N LEU A 66 -14.48 21.09 -6.56
CA LEU A 66 -13.93 21.85 -7.68
C LEU A 66 -12.40 21.94 -7.64
N LEU A 67 -11.81 22.21 -6.46
CA LEU A 67 -10.37 22.27 -6.29
C LEU A 67 -9.74 20.90 -6.53
N TYR A 68 -10.39 19.84 -6.03
CA TYR A 68 -9.99 18.47 -6.30
C TYR A 68 -9.98 18.16 -7.80
N SER A 69 -11.05 18.53 -8.53
CA SER A 69 -11.15 18.31 -9.96
C SER A 69 -10.12 19.09 -10.79
N LYS A 70 -9.45 20.08 -10.19
CA LYS A 70 -8.37 20.86 -10.77
C LYS A 70 -6.98 20.46 -10.27
N ASP A 71 -6.88 19.27 -9.68
CA ASP A 71 -5.64 18.72 -9.10
C ASP A 71 -5.00 19.64 -8.03
N GLN A 72 -5.82 20.56 -7.46
CA GLN A 72 -5.37 21.48 -6.41
C GLN A 72 -5.53 20.88 -5.01
N PHE A 73 -4.97 19.69 -4.83
CA PHE A 73 -5.26 18.78 -3.71
C PHE A 73 -4.94 19.33 -2.33
N ALA A 74 -3.91 20.16 -2.18
CA ALA A 74 -3.59 20.76 -0.90
C ALA A 74 -4.63 21.80 -0.44
N LEU A 75 -5.17 22.58 -1.39
CA LEU A 75 -6.26 23.51 -1.11
C LEU A 75 -7.57 22.75 -0.88
N ALA A 76 -7.80 21.70 -1.66
CA ALA A 76 -8.95 20.81 -1.49
C ALA A 76 -8.98 20.21 -0.08
N ALA A 77 -7.84 19.68 0.39
CA ALA A 77 -7.74 19.10 1.72
C ALA A 77 -8.11 20.08 2.83
N GLN A 78 -7.64 21.34 2.78
CA GLN A 78 -7.99 22.35 3.75
C GLN A 78 -9.50 22.62 3.77
N GLN A 79 -10.14 22.69 2.59
CA GLN A 79 -11.58 22.94 2.51
C GLN A 79 -12.40 21.75 3.00
N TYR A 80 -11.97 20.51 2.70
CA TYR A 80 -12.61 19.32 3.29
C TYR A 80 -12.49 19.28 4.80
N GLN A 81 -11.35 19.67 5.38
CA GLN A 81 -11.21 19.78 6.84
C GLN A 81 -12.14 20.83 7.44
N VAL A 82 -12.29 22.00 6.77
CA VAL A 82 -13.24 23.03 7.20
C VAL A 82 -14.66 22.47 7.18
N PHE A 83 -15.07 21.83 6.07
CA PHE A 83 -16.39 21.20 5.94
C PHE A 83 -16.65 20.18 7.05
N ILE A 84 -15.70 19.29 7.31
CA ILE A 84 -15.81 18.25 8.33
C ILE A 84 -15.96 18.83 9.74
N ARG A 85 -15.20 19.88 10.06
CA ARG A 85 -15.27 20.53 11.37
C ARG A 85 -16.57 21.28 11.57
N GLU A 86 -17.04 21.99 10.56
CA GLU A 86 -18.18 22.88 10.66
C GLU A 86 -19.52 22.18 10.48
N GLN A 87 -19.51 20.97 9.89
CA GLN A 87 -20.73 20.23 9.60
C GLN A 87 -20.65 18.76 10.05
N PRO A 88 -20.46 18.50 11.34
CA PRO A 88 -20.26 17.13 11.85
C PRO A 88 -21.46 16.18 11.70
N ASN A 89 -22.60 16.65 11.20
CA ASN A 89 -23.78 15.83 10.91
C ASN A 89 -24.27 15.93 9.45
N ASN A 90 -23.45 16.45 8.53
CA ASN A 90 -23.81 16.56 7.14
C ASN A 90 -23.89 15.17 6.49
N PRO A 91 -24.91 14.87 5.65
CA PRO A 91 -25.01 13.59 4.92
C PRO A 91 -23.79 13.28 4.04
N SER A 92 -23.09 14.32 3.57
CA SER A 92 -21.92 14.17 2.69
C SER A 92 -20.58 14.07 3.44
N LEU A 93 -20.62 13.81 4.74
CA LEU A 93 -19.38 13.66 5.53
C LEU A 93 -18.56 12.46 5.10
N ASP A 94 -19.20 11.39 4.72
CA ASP A 94 -18.53 10.21 4.26
C ASP A 94 -17.73 10.45 2.98
N ILE A 95 -18.27 11.16 2.00
CA ILE A 95 -17.51 11.53 0.80
C ILE A 95 -16.42 12.56 1.11
N ALA A 96 -16.69 13.55 1.98
CA ALA A 96 -15.69 14.55 2.34
C ALA A 96 -14.49 13.92 3.07
N TRP A 97 -14.71 12.94 3.98
CA TRP A 97 -13.63 12.15 4.59
C TRP A 97 -12.87 11.29 3.60
N PHE A 98 -13.58 10.65 2.65
CA PHE A 98 -12.93 9.87 1.61
C PHE A 98 -12.01 10.73 0.74
N ARG A 99 -12.54 11.85 0.24
CA ARG A 99 -11.80 12.78 -0.60
C ARG A 99 -10.66 13.47 0.14
N LEU A 100 -10.83 13.73 1.45
CA LEU A 100 -9.75 14.21 2.30
C LEU A 100 -8.58 13.21 2.33
N GLY A 101 -8.87 11.92 2.54
CA GLY A 101 -7.86 10.87 2.48
C GLY A 101 -7.20 10.76 1.11
N GLU A 102 -7.96 10.90 0.02
CA GLU A 102 -7.43 10.94 -1.34
C GLU A 102 -6.56 12.19 -1.59
N CYS A 103 -6.95 13.37 -1.06
CA CYS A 103 -6.11 14.56 -1.13
C CYS A 103 -4.76 14.36 -0.43
N TYR A 104 -4.76 13.70 0.73
CA TYR A 104 -3.52 13.38 1.42
C TYR A 104 -2.63 12.42 0.63
N LEU A 105 -3.21 11.48 -0.16
CA LEU A 105 -2.44 10.63 -1.06
C LEU A 105 -1.75 11.43 -2.17
N GLU A 106 -2.47 12.38 -2.78
CA GLU A 106 -1.98 13.16 -3.92
C GLU A 106 -0.89 14.19 -3.55
N VAL A 107 -0.73 14.53 -2.26
CA VAL A 107 0.32 15.42 -1.74
C VAL A 107 1.32 14.70 -0.83
N ASP A 108 1.36 13.37 -0.91
CA ASP A 108 2.35 12.50 -0.26
C ASP A 108 2.38 12.57 1.28
N GLN A 109 1.21 12.84 1.93
CA GLN A 109 1.03 12.81 3.39
C GLN A 109 0.42 11.49 3.86
N ILE A 110 1.22 10.41 3.82
CA ILE A 110 0.70 9.05 4.01
C ILE A 110 0.19 8.74 5.42
N GLU A 111 0.79 9.27 6.48
CA GLU A 111 0.34 8.96 7.85
C GLU A 111 -1.06 9.52 8.14
N ASP A 112 -1.38 10.67 7.55
CA ASP A 112 -2.67 11.28 7.73
C ASP A 112 -3.76 10.66 6.90
N ALA A 113 -3.42 10.21 5.69
CA ALA A 113 -4.31 9.38 4.93
C ALA A 113 -4.63 8.08 5.65
N VAL A 114 -3.63 7.41 6.20
CA VAL A 114 -3.84 6.17 6.98
C VAL A 114 -4.80 6.41 8.13
N THR A 115 -4.62 7.49 8.87
CA THR A 115 -5.51 7.75 10.02
C THR A 115 -6.88 8.25 9.57
N THR A 116 -6.95 9.07 8.51
CA THR A 116 -8.21 9.51 7.91
C THR A 116 -9.05 8.34 7.42
N PHE A 117 -8.48 7.45 6.61
CA PHE A 117 -9.17 6.25 6.14
C PHE A 117 -9.47 5.28 7.29
N GLY A 118 -8.53 5.13 8.23
CA GLY A 118 -8.72 4.30 9.42
C GLY A 118 -9.89 4.78 10.29
N TYR A 119 -10.00 6.08 10.48
CA TYR A 119 -11.13 6.66 11.18
C TYR A 119 -12.45 6.41 10.44
N LEU A 120 -12.47 6.63 9.13
CA LEU A 120 -13.66 6.37 8.33
C LEU A 120 -14.13 4.91 8.48
N ILE A 121 -13.25 3.95 8.31
CA ILE A 121 -13.60 2.53 8.39
C ILE A 121 -14.18 2.20 9.77
N ASN A 122 -13.64 2.81 10.83
CA ASN A 122 -14.07 2.55 12.21
C ASN A 122 -15.42 3.22 12.53
N GLN A 123 -15.67 4.43 12.05
CA GLN A 123 -16.85 5.21 12.40
C GLN A 123 -18.06 4.86 11.51
N PHE A 124 -17.84 4.56 10.24
CA PHE A 124 -18.93 4.43 9.27
C PHE A 124 -19.21 2.99 8.81
N LYS A 125 -18.81 2.02 9.59
CA LYS A 125 -18.87 0.54 9.47
C LYS A 125 -19.56 -0.11 8.24
N LYS A 126 -20.47 0.55 7.54
CA LYS A 126 -21.16 0.13 6.28
C LYS A 126 -21.54 1.32 5.41
N GLY A 127 -20.61 2.03 4.84
CA GLY A 127 -20.84 3.15 3.92
C GLY A 127 -20.30 2.91 2.52
N PRO A 128 -20.77 3.67 1.55
CA PRO A 128 -20.37 3.49 0.15
C PRO A 128 -18.87 3.65 -0.08
N PHE A 129 -18.15 4.30 0.84
CA PHE A 129 -16.72 4.55 0.71
C PHE A 129 -15.85 3.71 1.65
N VAL A 130 -16.43 2.92 2.55
CA VAL A 130 -15.67 2.02 3.45
C VAL A 130 -14.84 1.01 2.67
N GLY A 131 -15.43 0.39 1.65
CA GLY A 131 -14.72 -0.53 0.78
C GLY A 131 -13.54 0.13 0.06
N SER A 132 -13.74 1.33 -0.46
CA SER A 132 -12.71 2.10 -1.16
C SER A 132 -11.62 2.57 -0.21
N ALA A 133 -11.97 3.09 0.96
CA ALA A 133 -11.02 3.48 1.99
C ALA A 133 -10.17 2.31 2.48
N ALA A 134 -10.83 1.20 2.76
CA ALA A 134 -10.14 -0.04 3.14
C ALA A 134 -9.20 -0.51 2.04
N TYR A 135 -9.62 -0.37 0.77
CA TYR A 135 -8.77 -0.71 -0.36
C TYR A 135 -7.51 0.17 -0.41
N ARG A 136 -7.67 1.50 -0.23
CA ARG A 136 -6.52 2.44 -0.17
C ARG A 136 -5.55 2.07 0.95
N LEU A 137 -6.06 1.88 2.17
CA LEU A 137 -5.24 1.45 3.30
C LEU A 137 -4.54 0.11 3.06
N ALA A 138 -5.28 -0.84 2.51
CA ALA A 138 -4.73 -2.16 2.19
C ALA A 138 -3.56 -2.06 1.22
N VAL A 139 -3.70 -1.23 0.18
CA VAL A 139 -2.67 -0.98 -0.82
C VAL A 139 -1.44 -0.33 -0.18
N LEU A 140 -1.65 0.67 0.66
CA LEU A 140 -0.57 1.34 1.40
C LEU A 140 0.23 0.34 2.25
N ARG A 141 -0.48 -0.49 3.03
CA ARG A 141 0.13 -1.52 3.86
C ARG A 141 0.82 -2.60 3.03
N PHE A 142 0.22 -2.96 1.89
CA PHE A 142 0.82 -3.91 0.96
C PHE A 142 2.16 -3.42 0.41
N ASN A 143 2.23 -2.15 -0.02
CA ASN A 143 3.44 -1.55 -0.56
C ASN A 143 4.50 -1.30 0.52
N ALA A 144 4.08 -1.00 1.74
CA ALA A 144 4.94 -0.97 2.93
C ALA A 144 5.38 -2.39 3.38
N LYS A 145 4.97 -3.46 2.67
CA LYS A 145 5.21 -4.87 3.03
C LYS A 145 4.59 -5.29 4.36
N ASP A 146 3.68 -4.49 4.91
CA ASP A 146 2.92 -4.79 6.11
C ASP A 146 1.68 -5.64 5.75
N TYR A 147 1.95 -6.84 5.26
CA TYR A 147 0.92 -7.73 4.73
C TYR A 147 -0.11 -8.17 5.79
N ARG A 148 0.29 -8.21 7.06
CA ARG A 148 -0.63 -8.58 8.16
C ARG A 148 -1.73 -7.54 8.33
N ASN A 149 -1.38 -6.28 8.33
CA ASN A 149 -2.36 -5.19 8.38
C ASN A 149 -3.10 -5.03 7.04
N ALA A 150 -2.42 -5.24 5.92
CA ALA A 150 -3.05 -5.24 4.60
C ALA A 150 -4.20 -6.27 4.51
N ILE A 151 -4.01 -7.48 5.05
CA ILE A 151 -5.06 -8.53 5.13
C ILE A 151 -6.34 -7.99 5.77
N THR A 152 -6.21 -7.28 6.90
CA THR A 152 -7.36 -6.74 7.62
C THR A 152 -8.18 -5.80 6.74
N TYR A 153 -7.51 -4.91 6.03
CA TYR A 153 -8.17 -3.92 5.19
C TYR A 153 -8.66 -4.50 3.85
N PHE A 154 -7.90 -5.40 3.21
CA PHE A 154 -8.39 -6.11 2.00
C PHE A 154 -9.60 -6.98 2.31
N LYS A 155 -9.68 -7.56 3.51
CA LYS A 155 -10.87 -8.31 3.94
C LYS A 155 -12.11 -7.43 3.96
N VAL A 156 -12.00 -6.22 4.48
CA VAL A 156 -13.09 -5.25 4.47
C VAL A 156 -13.43 -4.83 3.04
N SER A 157 -12.43 -4.46 2.24
CA SER A 157 -12.65 -3.93 0.89
C SER A 157 -13.28 -4.97 -0.05
N LYS A 158 -12.86 -6.24 -0.01
CA LYS A 158 -13.47 -7.29 -0.85
C LYS A 158 -14.94 -7.55 -0.51
N ASP A 159 -15.38 -7.24 0.70
CA ASP A 159 -16.76 -7.43 1.14
C ASP A 159 -17.61 -6.18 0.84
N GLU A 160 -17.07 -4.98 1.03
CA GLU A 160 -17.80 -3.71 1.01
C GLU A 160 -17.68 -2.94 -0.33
N LEU A 161 -16.76 -3.28 -1.23
CA LEU A 161 -16.71 -2.62 -2.54
C LEU A 161 -17.96 -2.93 -3.37
N ALA A 162 -18.54 -1.91 -3.96
CA ALA A 162 -19.73 -2.06 -4.81
C ALA A 162 -19.37 -2.53 -6.23
N ASP A 163 -18.26 -2.03 -6.78
CA ASP A 163 -17.82 -2.39 -8.13
C ASP A 163 -17.26 -3.83 -8.16
N PRO A 164 -17.84 -4.70 -9.00
CA PRO A 164 -17.39 -6.10 -9.11
C PRO A 164 -15.92 -6.24 -9.56
N VAL A 165 -15.42 -5.30 -10.36
CA VAL A 165 -14.03 -5.32 -10.85
C VAL A 165 -13.09 -4.98 -9.70
N ALA A 166 -13.34 -3.88 -8.99
CA ALA A 166 -12.55 -3.48 -7.82
C ALA A 166 -12.63 -4.52 -6.70
N LYS A 167 -13.81 -5.11 -6.51
CA LYS A 167 -14.01 -6.20 -5.53
C LYS A 167 -13.16 -7.42 -5.85
N ASN A 168 -13.12 -7.82 -7.10
CA ASN A 168 -12.29 -8.94 -7.55
C ASN A 168 -10.79 -8.62 -7.42
N GLN A 169 -10.40 -7.38 -7.68
CA GLN A 169 -9.04 -6.90 -7.47
C GLN A 169 -8.65 -6.93 -5.98
N ALA A 170 -9.51 -6.45 -5.10
CA ALA A 170 -9.29 -6.51 -3.65
C ALA A 170 -9.15 -7.95 -3.16
N LEU A 171 -9.99 -8.86 -3.65
CA LEU A 171 -9.91 -10.28 -3.34
C LEU A 171 -8.59 -10.90 -3.80
N PHE A 172 -8.09 -10.50 -4.97
CA PHE A 172 -6.78 -10.94 -5.46
C PHE A 172 -5.65 -10.52 -4.52
N TYR A 173 -5.60 -9.24 -4.12
CA TYR A 173 -4.57 -8.76 -3.21
C TYR A 173 -4.72 -9.29 -1.79
N TYR A 174 -5.95 -9.54 -1.35
CA TYR A 174 -6.22 -10.25 -0.10
C TYR A 174 -5.58 -11.65 -0.10
N ALA A 175 -5.84 -12.43 -1.16
CA ALA A 175 -5.23 -13.73 -1.34
C ALA A 175 -3.69 -13.64 -1.40
N ARG A 176 -3.17 -12.59 -2.07
CA ARG A 176 -1.73 -12.36 -2.15
C ARG A 176 -1.10 -12.05 -0.79
N CYS A 177 -1.76 -11.25 0.05
CA CYS A 177 -1.31 -10.98 1.41
C CYS A 177 -1.33 -12.24 2.30
N LEU A 178 -2.40 -13.04 2.20
CA LEU A 178 -2.48 -14.33 2.89
C LEU A 178 -1.32 -15.25 2.50
N GLN A 179 -1.01 -15.32 1.22
CA GLN A 179 0.14 -16.05 0.71
C GLN A 179 1.44 -15.54 1.31
N LEU A 180 1.66 -14.21 1.29
CA LEU A 180 2.88 -13.57 1.78
C LEU A 180 3.03 -13.66 3.31
N THR A 181 1.94 -13.91 4.04
CA THR A 181 1.94 -14.14 5.49
C THR A 181 1.91 -15.62 5.87
N GLY A 182 2.00 -16.53 4.87
CA GLY A 182 2.10 -17.97 5.07
C GLY A 182 0.78 -18.70 5.28
N GLN A 183 -0.33 -18.04 5.04
CA GLN A 183 -1.66 -18.64 5.11
C GLN A 183 -2.01 -19.31 3.76
N ALA A 184 -1.14 -20.25 3.32
CA ALA A 184 -1.15 -20.79 1.96
C ALA A 184 -2.49 -21.43 1.56
N ARG A 185 -3.15 -22.15 2.46
CA ARG A 185 -4.45 -22.82 2.15
C ARG A 185 -5.57 -21.82 1.97
N GLU A 186 -5.60 -20.80 2.81
CA GLU A 186 -6.62 -19.72 2.69
C GLU A 186 -6.39 -18.91 1.42
N ALA A 187 -5.13 -18.54 1.15
CA ALA A 187 -4.75 -17.85 -0.08
C ALA A 187 -5.21 -18.62 -1.33
N LEU A 188 -4.97 -19.94 -1.37
CA LEU A 188 -5.38 -20.81 -2.45
C LEU A 188 -6.89 -20.72 -2.71
N SER A 189 -7.69 -20.86 -1.64
CA SER A 189 -9.15 -20.79 -1.77
C SER A 189 -9.62 -19.43 -2.32
N HIS A 190 -8.99 -18.33 -1.91
CA HIS A 190 -9.37 -17.01 -2.38
C HIS A 190 -8.90 -16.75 -3.81
N PHE A 191 -7.72 -17.22 -4.22
CA PHE A 191 -7.33 -17.17 -5.64
C PHE A 191 -8.28 -17.96 -6.54
N GLU A 192 -8.78 -19.12 -6.10
CA GLU A 192 -9.80 -19.88 -6.83
C GLU A 192 -11.10 -19.10 -6.97
N GLN A 193 -11.51 -18.37 -5.92
CA GLN A 193 -12.67 -17.47 -5.99
C GLN A 193 -12.44 -16.34 -7.00
N VAL A 194 -11.23 -15.74 -7.01
CA VAL A 194 -10.88 -14.72 -8.01
C VAL A 194 -11.02 -15.27 -9.42
N MET A 195 -10.50 -16.46 -9.69
CA MET A 195 -10.57 -17.09 -11.03
C MET A 195 -11.99 -17.43 -11.46
N ALA A 196 -12.83 -17.86 -10.51
CA ALA A 196 -14.22 -18.19 -10.80
C ALA A 196 -15.11 -16.96 -11.07
N ALA A 197 -14.66 -15.78 -10.66
CA ALA A 197 -15.40 -14.54 -10.84
C ALA A 197 -15.34 -14.06 -12.30
N LYS A 198 -16.48 -13.55 -12.80
CA LYS A 198 -16.60 -12.85 -14.09
C LYS A 198 -16.97 -11.38 -13.83
N PRO A 199 -16.01 -10.55 -13.40
CA PRO A 199 -16.31 -9.19 -13.01
C PRO A 199 -16.80 -8.37 -14.20
N GLY A 200 -17.99 -7.83 -14.10
CA GLY A 200 -18.60 -7.02 -15.17
C GLY A 200 -18.96 -7.79 -16.45
N GLY A 201 -18.94 -9.15 -16.43
CA GLY A 201 -19.22 -9.98 -17.60
C GLY A 201 -18.07 -10.13 -18.58
N ALA A 202 -16.91 -9.51 -18.30
CA ALA A 202 -15.70 -9.59 -19.10
C ALA A 202 -14.76 -10.71 -18.62
N GLU A 203 -13.71 -11.00 -19.42
CA GLU A 203 -12.63 -11.86 -18.97
C GLU A 203 -11.93 -11.26 -17.75
N ASN A 204 -11.63 -12.12 -16.77
CA ASN A 204 -11.00 -11.67 -15.54
C ASN A 204 -9.48 -11.43 -15.77
N PRO A 205 -8.99 -10.20 -15.60
CA PRO A 205 -7.59 -9.86 -15.86
C PRO A 205 -6.60 -10.54 -14.91
N PHE A 206 -7.09 -11.07 -13.78
CA PHE A 206 -6.25 -11.78 -12.80
C PHE A 206 -6.17 -13.29 -13.02
N THR A 207 -6.90 -13.85 -14.00
CA THR A 207 -6.98 -15.30 -14.20
C THR A 207 -5.60 -15.92 -14.38
N GLU A 208 -4.78 -15.40 -15.27
CA GLU A 208 -3.43 -15.93 -15.52
C GLU A 208 -2.55 -15.84 -14.26
N ARG A 209 -2.64 -14.68 -13.56
CA ARG A 209 -1.88 -14.47 -12.34
C ARG A 209 -2.32 -15.40 -11.21
N CYS A 210 -3.62 -15.60 -11.04
CA CYS A 210 -4.16 -16.55 -10.08
C CYS A 210 -3.78 -17.99 -10.42
N LEU A 211 -3.78 -18.36 -11.70
CA LEU A 211 -3.28 -19.67 -12.15
C LEU A 211 -1.83 -19.87 -11.73
N LEU A 212 -0.99 -18.86 -11.93
CA LEU A 212 0.42 -18.91 -11.54
C LEU A 212 0.58 -19.04 -10.02
N GLU A 213 -0.11 -18.18 -9.23
CA GLU A 213 0.02 -18.21 -7.77
C GLU A 213 -0.58 -19.47 -7.15
N THR A 214 -1.70 -19.96 -7.68
CA THR A 214 -2.27 -21.25 -7.24
C THR A 214 -1.37 -22.44 -7.58
N ALA A 215 -0.72 -22.43 -8.78
CA ALA A 215 0.27 -23.43 -9.14
C ALA A 215 1.44 -23.46 -8.13
N ARG A 216 1.95 -22.27 -7.78
CA ARG A 216 3.02 -22.12 -6.78
C ARG A 216 2.58 -22.61 -5.40
N LEU A 217 1.37 -22.23 -4.95
CA LEU A 217 0.81 -22.65 -3.66
C LEU A 217 0.58 -24.17 -3.59
N HIS A 218 0.06 -24.79 -4.62
CA HIS A 218 -0.06 -26.25 -4.70
C HIS A 218 1.29 -26.92 -4.58
N PHE A 219 2.30 -26.37 -5.27
CA PHE A 219 3.68 -26.87 -5.15
C PHE A 219 4.21 -26.75 -3.71
N GLU A 220 4.01 -25.59 -3.08
CA GLU A 220 4.40 -25.32 -1.69
C GLU A 220 3.71 -26.26 -0.70
N LEU A 221 2.44 -26.55 -0.93
CA LEU A 221 1.63 -27.46 -0.12
C LEU A 221 1.92 -28.96 -0.41
N GLY A 222 2.81 -29.23 -1.38
CA GLY A 222 3.21 -30.58 -1.74
C GLY A 222 2.25 -31.30 -2.71
N ASP A 223 1.26 -30.60 -3.25
CA ASP A 223 0.33 -31.15 -4.26
C ASP A 223 0.89 -30.95 -5.69
N SER A 224 1.96 -31.69 -5.99
CA SER A 224 2.66 -31.59 -7.27
C SER A 224 1.75 -31.91 -8.48
N ALA A 225 0.73 -32.74 -8.30
CA ALA A 225 -0.19 -33.11 -9.38
C ALA A 225 -1.06 -31.91 -9.80
N LYS A 226 -1.65 -31.22 -8.86
CA LYS A 226 -2.45 -30.02 -9.11
C LYS A 226 -1.58 -28.84 -9.54
N SER A 227 -0.41 -28.69 -8.95
CA SER A 227 0.56 -27.69 -9.39
C SER A 227 0.91 -27.87 -10.87
N LEU A 228 1.24 -29.11 -11.29
CA LEU A 228 1.50 -29.43 -12.70
C LEU A 228 0.29 -29.12 -13.59
N GLU A 229 -0.91 -29.51 -13.18
CA GLU A 229 -2.16 -29.22 -13.91
C GLU A 229 -2.34 -27.71 -14.13
N ARG A 230 -2.15 -26.90 -13.08
CA ARG A 230 -2.25 -25.45 -13.16
C ARG A 230 -1.17 -24.84 -14.06
N PHE A 231 0.08 -25.30 -13.95
CA PHE A 231 1.14 -24.87 -14.85
C PHE A 231 0.88 -25.27 -16.31
N GLN A 232 0.35 -26.47 -16.59
CA GLN A 232 -0.03 -26.88 -17.94
C GLN A 232 -1.14 -25.98 -18.51
N ALA A 233 -2.17 -25.69 -17.72
CA ALA A 233 -3.24 -24.79 -18.14
C ALA A 233 -2.71 -23.38 -18.47
N LEU A 234 -1.81 -22.87 -17.65
CA LEU A 234 -1.16 -21.57 -17.88
C LEU A 234 -0.26 -21.60 -19.11
N ALA A 235 0.54 -22.66 -19.27
CA ALA A 235 1.43 -22.83 -20.43
C ALA A 235 0.66 -22.84 -21.77
N GLY A 236 -0.53 -23.47 -21.80
CA GLY A 236 -1.37 -23.55 -23.00
C GLY A 236 -2.13 -22.25 -23.33
N ASN A 237 -2.53 -21.49 -22.32
CA ASN A 237 -3.52 -20.42 -22.48
C ASN A 237 -3.03 -19.01 -22.10
N ALA A 238 -1.83 -18.86 -21.52
CA ALA A 238 -1.36 -17.55 -21.07
C ALA A 238 -1.09 -16.62 -22.25
N SER A 239 -1.60 -15.40 -22.14
CA SER A 239 -1.33 -14.27 -23.04
C SER A 239 -0.06 -13.52 -22.64
N THR A 240 0.32 -13.57 -21.36
CA THR A 240 1.50 -12.92 -20.78
C THR A 240 2.73 -13.82 -21.02
N PRO A 241 3.71 -13.38 -21.83
CA PRO A 241 4.88 -14.21 -22.17
C PRO A 241 5.65 -14.68 -20.94
N GLU A 242 5.84 -13.83 -19.94
CA GLU A 242 6.56 -14.15 -18.71
C GLU A 242 5.88 -15.26 -17.91
N PHE A 243 4.56 -15.25 -17.84
CA PHE A 243 3.79 -16.28 -17.14
C PHE A 243 3.82 -17.60 -17.93
N LYS A 244 3.76 -17.50 -19.25
CA LYS A 244 3.84 -18.67 -20.14
C LYS A 244 5.21 -19.33 -20.03
N GLU A 245 6.29 -18.56 -20.09
CA GLU A 245 7.67 -19.09 -19.96
C GLU A 245 7.87 -19.79 -18.61
N GLU A 246 7.47 -19.15 -17.51
CA GLU A 246 7.54 -19.75 -16.17
C GLU A 246 6.73 -21.06 -16.10
N ALA A 247 5.52 -21.05 -16.64
CA ALA A 247 4.64 -22.20 -16.61
C ALA A 247 5.18 -23.38 -17.41
N ILE A 248 5.71 -23.14 -18.62
CA ILE A 248 6.32 -24.19 -19.48
C ILE A 248 7.50 -24.83 -18.76
N VAL A 249 8.41 -24.04 -18.21
CA VAL A 249 9.62 -24.56 -17.57
C VAL A 249 9.30 -25.26 -16.25
N ARG A 250 8.51 -24.64 -15.37
CA ARG A 250 8.09 -25.27 -14.10
C ARG A 250 7.26 -26.52 -14.35
N GLY A 251 6.36 -26.46 -15.33
CA GLY A 251 5.58 -27.62 -15.77
C GLY A 251 6.44 -28.76 -16.27
N GLY A 252 7.46 -28.46 -17.06
CA GLY A 252 8.43 -29.47 -17.55
C GLY A 252 9.21 -30.13 -16.42
N LEU A 253 9.68 -29.33 -15.45
CA LEU A 253 10.41 -29.88 -14.29
C LEU A 253 9.50 -30.74 -13.40
N MET A 254 8.26 -30.31 -13.17
CA MET A 254 7.30 -31.03 -12.37
C MET A 254 6.82 -32.31 -13.04
N ALA A 255 6.77 -32.32 -14.36
CA ALA A 255 6.47 -33.54 -15.13
C ALA A 255 7.53 -34.60 -14.90
N ALA A 256 8.83 -34.23 -14.84
CA ALA A 256 9.91 -35.15 -14.48
C ALA A 256 9.73 -35.73 -13.07
N GLU A 257 9.43 -34.89 -12.09
CA GLU A 257 9.16 -35.31 -10.70
C GLU A 257 7.93 -36.22 -10.60
N ALA A 258 6.90 -35.94 -11.40
CA ALA A 258 5.69 -36.76 -11.49
C ALA A 258 5.88 -38.07 -12.27
N GLY A 259 7.08 -38.38 -12.69
CA GLY A 259 7.36 -39.62 -13.47
C GLY A 259 6.77 -39.58 -14.89
N LYS A 260 6.66 -38.38 -15.50
CA LYS A 260 6.18 -38.13 -16.88
C LYS A 260 7.33 -37.65 -17.78
N PRO A 261 8.36 -38.49 -18.07
CA PRO A 261 9.57 -38.06 -18.78
C PRO A 261 9.30 -37.53 -20.20
N GLU A 262 8.31 -38.08 -20.92
CA GLU A 262 7.92 -37.63 -22.24
C GLU A 262 7.34 -36.23 -22.24
N LEU A 263 6.45 -35.93 -21.27
CA LEU A 263 5.89 -34.59 -21.09
C LEU A 263 6.99 -33.59 -20.69
N SER A 264 7.91 -34.03 -19.82
CA SER A 264 9.08 -33.21 -19.46
C SER A 264 9.93 -32.90 -20.70
N GLU A 265 10.21 -33.90 -21.55
CA GLU A 265 10.95 -33.68 -22.79
C GLU A 265 10.25 -32.69 -23.72
N GLN A 266 8.92 -32.86 -23.92
CA GLN A 266 8.12 -31.98 -24.77
C GLN A 266 8.17 -30.52 -24.26
N LEU A 267 7.92 -30.28 -22.97
CA LEU A 267 7.90 -28.96 -22.40
C LEU A 267 9.29 -28.30 -22.38
N LEU A 268 10.32 -29.05 -21.98
CA LEU A 268 11.69 -28.54 -21.97
C LEU A 268 12.22 -28.27 -23.38
N ALA A 269 11.86 -29.10 -24.38
CA ALA A 269 12.20 -28.86 -25.78
C ALA A 269 11.54 -27.56 -26.32
N GLU A 270 10.33 -27.23 -25.88
CA GLU A 270 9.69 -25.94 -26.15
C GLU A 270 10.42 -24.80 -25.44
N ALA A 271 10.77 -24.98 -24.18
CA ALA A 271 11.50 -23.97 -23.40
C ALA A 271 12.88 -23.65 -23.99
N LEU A 272 13.55 -24.58 -24.64
CA LEU A 272 14.84 -24.34 -25.31
C LEU A 272 14.74 -23.36 -26.49
N LYS A 273 13.54 -23.14 -27.05
CA LYS A 273 13.28 -22.18 -28.13
C LYS A 273 13.14 -20.74 -27.61
N PHE A 274 13.06 -20.52 -26.30
CA PHE A 274 12.98 -19.20 -25.73
C PHE A 274 14.23 -18.37 -26.07
N PRO A 275 14.10 -17.03 -26.12
CA PRO A 275 15.23 -16.15 -26.37
C PRO A 275 16.31 -16.28 -25.28
N ASP A 276 17.56 -15.97 -25.62
CA ASP A 276 18.68 -16.06 -24.67
C ASP A 276 18.55 -15.10 -23.48
N THR A 277 17.75 -14.09 -23.61
CA THR A 277 17.41 -13.14 -22.54
C THR A 277 16.38 -13.68 -21.53
N SER A 278 15.71 -14.78 -21.85
CA SER A 278 14.74 -15.39 -20.92
C SER A 278 15.42 -15.95 -19.69
N PRO A 279 15.00 -15.56 -18.49
CA PRO A 279 15.53 -16.10 -17.25
C PRO A 279 15.25 -17.60 -17.08
N TRP A 280 14.26 -18.13 -17.83
CA TRP A 280 13.81 -19.52 -17.77
C TRP A 280 14.61 -20.46 -18.69
N LYS A 281 15.24 -19.94 -19.74
CA LYS A 281 15.99 -20.74 -20.71
C LYS A 281 17.17 -21.49 -20.08
N ALA A 282 17.87 -20.86 -19.13
CA ALA A 282 18.98 -21.50 -18.43
C ALA A 282 18.50 -22.71 -17.63
N LEU A 283 17.33 -22.60 -16.97
CA LEU A 283 16.71 -23.69 -16.21
C LEU A 283 16.24 -24.82 -17.14
N ALA A 284 15.66 -24.49 -18.29
CA ALA A 284 15.28 -25.45 -19.33
C ALA A 284 16.49 -26.20 -19.89
N LYS A 285 17.60 -25.51 -20.14
CA LYS A 285 18.87 -26.12 -20.59
C LYS A 285 19.41 -27.15 -19.61
N VAL A 286 19.31 -26.81 -18.29
CA VAL A 286 19.72 -27.77 -17.25
C VAL A 286 18.84 -29.01 -17.28
N GLY A 287 17.52 -28.89 -17.37
CA GLY A 287 16.60 -30.01 -17.49
C GLY A 287 16.89 -30.88 -18.74
N ALA A 288 17.12 -30.23 -19.88
CA ALA A 288 17.45 -30.91 -21.13
C ALA A 288 18.80 -31.67 -21.08
N ILE A 289 19.79 -31.17 -20.32
CA ILE A 289 21.06 -31.84 -20.06
C ILE A 289 20.85 -33.21 -19.37
N PHE A 290 19.87 -33.27 -18.45
CA PHE A 290 19.51 -34.55 -17.82
C PHE A 290 18.96 -35.53 -18.80
N ASN A 291 18.10 -35.14 -19.69
CA ASN A 291 17.55 -36.01 -20.72
C ASN A 291 18.62 -36.40 -21.78
N ALA A 292 19.45 -35.45 -22.20
CA ALA A 292 20.55 -35.71 -23.11
C ALA A 292 21.61 -36.66 -22.52
N PHE A 293 21.82 -36.58 -21.19
CA PHE A 293 22.73 -37.51 -20.49
C PHE A 293 22.23 -38.93 -20.51
N SER A 294 20.90 -39.16 -20.69
CA SER A 294 20.31 -40.49 -20.86
C SER A 294 20.56 -41.10 -22.20
N LEU A 295 21.12 -40.40 -23.18
CA LEU A 295 21.37 -40.86 -24.55
C LEU A 295 22.81 -41.37 -24.77
N GLY A 296 23.63 -41.62 -23.71
CA GLY A 296 24.95 -42.21 -23.82
C GLY A 296 24.88 -43.71 -24.14
N ASP A 297 26.04 -44.32 -24.49
CA ASP A 297 26.21 -45.75 -24.89
C ASP A 297 25.73 -46.79 -23.85
N HIS A 298 25.07 -46.38 -22.85
CA HIS A 298 24.59 -47.18 -21.75
C HIS A 298 23.42 -48.09 -22.11
N ASP A 299 22.80 -47.89 -23.28
CA ASP A 299 21.78 -48.82 -23.82
C ASP A 299 22.29 -50.24 -23.96
N ARG A 300 23.51 -50.35 -24.42
CA ARG A 300 24.17 -51.66 -24.60
C ARG A 300 24.42 -52.34 -23.25
N VAL A 301 24.79 -51.58 -22.23
CA VAL A 301 24.99 -52.15 -20.88
C VAL A 301 23.68 -52.69 -20.31
N ILE A 302 22.60 -51.90 -20.43
CA ILE A 302 21.27 -52.31 -19.98
C ILE A 302 20.71 -53.48 -20.79
N GLY A 303 20.88 -53.42 -22.10
CA GLY A 303 20.48 -54.53 -22.98
C GLY A 303 21.18 -55.85 -22.66
N LEU A 304 22.47 -55.78 -22.40
CA LEU A 304 23.24 -56.95 -21.96
C LEU A 304 22.78 -57.48 -20.62
N TYR A 305 22.47 -56.66 -19.67
CA TYR A 305 21.93 -57.04 -18.36
C TYR A 305 20.57 -57.74 -18.51
N ASN A 306 19.67 -57.17 -19.30
CA ASN A 306 18.31 -57.70 -19.49
C ASN A 306 18.26 -59.00 -20.30
N THR A 307 19.29 -59.30 -21.13
CA THR A 307 19.37 -60.55 -21.89
C THR A 307 19.80 -61.74 -21.07
N GLY A 308 20.07 -61.56 -19.76
CA GLY A 308 20.38 -62.69 -18.86
C GLY A 308 21.73 -63.37 -19.10
N ALA A 309 22.64 -62.71 -19.81
CA ALA A 309 23.94 -63.29 -20.23
C ALA A 309 24.99 -63.51 -19.13
N TYR A 310 24.57 -63.36 -17.85
CA TYR A 310 25.47 -63.54 -16.68
C TYR A 310 24.88 -64.48 -15.59
N SER A 311 24.47 -65.60 -15.98
CA SER A 311 24.17 -66.73 -15.11
C SER A 311 25.36 -67.73 -15.09
N GLY A 312 26.32 -67.53 -14.19
CA GLY A 312 27.44 -68.44 -14.02
C GLY A 312 28.15 -68.21 -12.67
N ASP A 313 28.41 -69.32 -12.01
CA ASP A 313 29.14 -69.58 -10.77
C ASP A 313 29.26 -68.53 -9.63
N GLU A 314 28.69 -68.84 -8.47
CA GLU A 314 28.42 -67.96 -7.38
C GLU A 314 29.59 -67.65 -6.42
N ALA A 315 30.67 -68.41 -6.38
CA ALA A 315 31.66 -68.31 -5.32
C ALA A 315 32.91 -67.47 -5.62
N ALA A 316 33.36 -67.32 -6.88
CA ALA A 316 34.53 -66.58 -7.25
C ALA A 316 34.19 -65.16 -7.75
N GLN A 317 32.94 -64.82 -7.73
CA GLN A 317 32.38 -63.66 -8.47
C GLN A 317 31.78 -62.59 -7.61
N ASP A 318 31.81 -62.72 -6.29
CA ASP A 318 31.01 -61.80 -5.43
C ASP A 318 31.49 -60.33 -5.56
N GLU A 319 32.79 -60.09 -5.70
CA GLU A 319 33.34 -58.78 -5.91
C GLU A 319 33.07 -58.24 -7.34
N SER A 320 33.24 -59.14 -8.35
CA SER A 320 32.97 -58.76 -9.74
C SER A 320 31.50 -58.54 -10.00
N ARG A 321 30.63 -59.32 -9.30
CA ARG A 321 29.18 -59.13 -9.36
C ARG A 321 28.73 -57.85 -8.69
N ALA A 322 29.36 -57.48 -7.56
CA ALA A 322 29.12 -56.20 -6.92
C ALA A 322 29.45 -55.04 -7.86
N LYS A 323 30.63 -55.09 -8.49
CA LYS A 323 31.08 -54.06 -9.48
C LYS A 323 30.16 -54.04 -10.71
N MET A 324 29.77 -55.19 -11.26
CA MET A 324 28.88 -55.28 -12.40
C MET A 324 27.50 -54.69 -12.10
N LEU A 325 26.89 -55.08 -10.97
CA LEU A 325 25.61 -54.52 -10.56
C LEU A 325 25.69 -53.01 -10.31
N LEU A 326 26.80 -52.55 -9.74
CA LEU A 326 27.07 -51.12 -9.56
C LEU A 326 27.14 -50.40 -10.92
N ILE A 327 27.86 -50.97 -11.91
CA ILE A 327 27.98 -50.40 -13.28
C ILE A 327 26.64 -50.39 -13.99
N VAL A 328 25.83 -51.42 -13.85
CA VAL A 328 24.46 -51.45 -14.40
C VAL A 328 23.59 -50.42 -13.73
N GLY A 329 23.67 -50.28 -12.43
CA GLY A 329 23.00 -49.21 -11.69
C GLY A 329 23.42 -47.83 -12.17
N HIS A 330 24.72 -47.62 -12.42
CA HIS A 330 25.20 -46.36 -13.03
C HIS A 330 24.64 -46.16 -14.44
N SER A 331 24.54 -47.19 -15.25
CA SER A 331 24.01 -47.14 -16.62
C SER A 331 22.51 -46.76 -16.62
N PHE A 332 21.71 -47.42 -15.78
CA PHE A 332 20.32 -47.02 -15.57
C PHE A 332 20.21 -45.57 -15.07
N ARG A 333 21.03 -45.19 -14.10
CA ARG A 333 21.09 -43.83 -13.62
C ARG A 333 21.45 -42.85 -14.73
N ILE A 334 22.41 -43.18 -15.56
CA ILE A 334 22.84 -42.36 -16.72
C ILE A 334 21.70 -42.21 -17.74
N LYS A 335 20.90 -43.27 -17.94
CA LYS A 335 19.72 -43.24 -18.80
C LYS A 335 18.50 -42.55 -18.22
N GLY A 336 18.56 -42.11 -16.96
CA GLY A 336 17.41 -41.51 -16.30
C GLY A 336 16.42 -42.50 -15.70
N ASP A 337 16.63 -43.81 -15.84
CA ASP A 337 15.84 -44.85 -15.15
C ASP A 337 16.29 -44.98 -13.68
N ASN A 338 15.86 -43.99 -12.90
CA ASN A 338 16.21 -43.92 -11.50
C ASN A 338 15.61 -45.07 -10.68
N GLU A 339 14.48 -45.61 -11.10
CA GLU A 339 13.84 -46.70 -10.35
C GLU A 339 14.67 -47.98 -10.43
N SER A 340 15.13 -48.31 -11.64
CA SER A 340 16.04 -49.46 -11.87
C SER A 340 17.40 -49.23 -11.20
N ALA A 341 17.94 -47.99 -11.28
CA ALA A 341 19.17 -47.64 -10.59
C ALA A 341 19.04 -47.79 -9.06
N LEU A 342 17.95 -47.30 -8.45
CA LEU A 342 17.68 -47.43 -7.01
C LEU A 342 17.54 -48.88 -6.59
N ARG A 343 16.82 -49.72 -7.37
CA ARG A 343 16.70 -51.15 -7.09
C ARG A 343 18.06 -51.82 -7.06
N LEU A 344 18.89 -51.57 -8.06
CA LEU A 344 20.22 -52.16 -8.12
C LEU A 344 21.15 -51.63 -7.01
N TYR A 345 21.15 -50.33 -6.75
CA TYR A 345 21.95 -49.77 -5.67
C TYR A 345 21.54 -50.34 -4.32
N SER A 346 20.22 -50.46 -4.06
CA SER A 346 19.72 -51.06 -2.80
C SER A 346 20.14 -52.54 -2.68
N LEU A 347 20.11 -53.31 -3.76
CA LEU A 347 20.58 -54.68 -3.79
C LEU A 347 22.07 -54.76 -3.50
N VAL A 348 22.89 -53.89 -4.13
CA VAL A 348 24.34 -53.89 -3.94
C VAL A 348 24.70 -53.43 -2.52
N GLU A 349 24.07 -52.37 -2.02
CA GLU A 349 24.25 -51.91 -0.65
C GLU A 349 23.88 -52.96 0.37
N GLY A 350 22.73 -53.63 0.22
CA GLY A 350 22.24 -54.63 1.17
C GLY A 350 23.14 -55.87 1.21
N LYS A 351 23.58 -56.33 0.04
CA LYS A 351 24.38 -57.57 -0.08
C LYS A 351 25.87 -57.34 0.21
N TYR A 352 26.40 -56.13 -0.07
CA TYR A 352 27.83 -55.82 -0.06
C TYR A 352 28.16 -54.61 0.84
N SER A 353 27.42 -54.45 1.94
CA SER A 353 27.45 -53.28 2.79
C SER A 353 28.82 -52.88 3.34
N THR A 354 29.76 -53.83 3.48
CA THR A 354 31.14 -53.64 3.98
C THR A 354 32.15 -53.45 2.87
N LYS A 355 31.75 -53.66 1.59
CA LYS A 355 32.65 -53.55 0.43
C LYS A 355 32.56 -52.14 -0.16
N PRO A 356 33.64 -51.68 -0.82
CA PRO A 356 33.65 -50.35 -1.49
C PRO A 356 32.46 -50.17 -2.47
N GLU A 357 32.07 -51.23 -3.17
CA GLU A 357 30.95 -51.22 -4.11
C GLU A 357 29.61 -50.99 -3.40
N GLY A 358 29.43 -51.65 -2.24
CA GLY A 358 28.24 -51.49 -1.40
C GLY A 358 28.16 -50.07 -0.79
N ILE A 359 29.31 -49.57 -0.37
CA ILE A 359 29.44 -48.21 0.13
C ILE A 359 29.14 -47.22 -1.00
N GLU A 360 29.72 -47.37 -2.17
CA GLU A 360 29.44 -46.52 -3.33
C GLU A 360 27.97 -46.62 -3.75
N ALA A 361 27.41 -47.85 -3.82
CA ALA A 361 26.00 -48.02 -4.14
C ALA A 361 25.06 -47.33 -3.19
N GLY A 362 25.30 -47.46 -1.88
CA GLY A 362 24.53 -46.72 -0.85
C GLY A 362 24.64 -45.21 -1.03
N TYR A 363 25.85 -44.72 -1.29
CA TYR A 363 26.07 -43.30 -1.59
C TYR A 363 25.34 -42.87 -2.87
N ARG A 364 25.41 -43.68 -3.96
CA ARG A 364 24.70 -43.40 -5.22
C ARG A 364 23.18 -43.44 -5.05
N ARG A 365 22.72 -44.36 -4.23
CA ARG A 365 21.29 -44.42 -3.86
C ARG A 365 20.88 -43.11 -3.16
N LEU A 366 21.65 -42.66 -2.17
CA LEU A 366 21.39 -41.40 -1.52
C LEU A 366 21.42 -40.21 -2.51
N GLN A 367 22.33 -40.26 -3.51
CA GLN A 367 22.37 -39.24 -4.56
C GLN A 367 21.08 -39.25 -5.40
N ILE A 368 20.55 -40.44 -5.75
CA ILE A 368 19.30 -40.53 -6.50
C ILE A 368 18.12 -40.05 -5.63
N MET A 369 18.02 -40.51 -4.36
CA MET A 369 17.00 -40.12 -3.45
C MET A 369 17.03 -38.58 -3.23
N HIS A 370 18.21 -38.02 -3.09
CA HIS A 370 18.38 -36.56 -2.98
C HIS A 370 17.89 -35.84 -4.25
N GLN A 371 18.19 -36.43 -5.42
CA GLN A 371 17.76 -35.86 -6.70
C GLN A 371 16.25 -35.91 -6.91
N GLN A 372 15.59 -36.94 -6.38
CA GLN A 372 14.14 -37.11 -6.47
C GLN A 372 13.39 -36.33 -5.38
N GLY A 373 14.11 -35.74 -4.44
CA GLY A 373 13.51 -35.11 -3.26
C GLY A 373 12.80 -36.15 -2.38
N ASP A 374 13.27 -37.43 -2.41
CA ASP A 374 12.69 -38.53 -1.65
C ASP A 374 12.61 -38.20 -0.15
N PRO A 375 11.41 -38.21 0.45
CA PRO A 375 11.25 -37.92 1.87
C PRO A 375 11.98 -38.93 2.79
N GLY A 376 12.34 -40.11 2.26
CA GLY A 376 13.16 -41.10 2.96
C GLY A 376 14.66 -40.77 3.03
N LEU A 377 15.14 -39.77 2.27
CA LEU A 377 16.57 -39.44 2.21
C LEU A 377 17.22 -39.16 3.56
N PRO A 378 16.67 -38.32 4.48
CA PRO A 378 17.32 -38.04 5.74
C PRO A 378 17.52 -39.29 6.60
N ALA A 379 16.50 -40.15 6.66
CA ALA A 379 16.59 -41.41 7.38
C ALA A 379 17.60 -42.35 6.76
N ALA A 380 17.60 -42.47 5.44
CA ALA A 380 18.55 -43.26 4.69
C ALA A 380 20.00 -42.75 4.83
N ALA A 381 20.20 -41.43 4.78
CA ALA A 381 21.50 -40.79 4.96
C ALA A 381 22.04 -41.01 6.37
N LYS A 382 21.18 -40.86 7.39
CA LYS A 382 21.54 -41.14 8.78
C LYS A 382 21.95 -42.63 8.97
N ALA A 383 21.12 -43.57 8.49
CA ALA A 383 21.41 -44.98 8.59
C ALA A 383 22.68 -45.40 7.84
N PHE A 384 22.92 -44.81 6.66
CA PHE A 384 24.16 -44.97 5.91
C PHE A 384 25.37 -44.43 6.65
N ALA A 385 25.29 -43.22 7.19
CA ALA A 385 26.38 -42.54 7.90
C ALA A 385 26.75 -43.30 9.21
N GLU A 386 25.73 -43.73 10.00
CA GLU A 386 25.94 -44.51 11.21
C GLU A 386 26.61 -45.85 10.94
N ARG A 387 26.18 -46.58 9.90
CA ARG A 387 26.78 -47.87 9.49
C ARG A 387 28.20 -47.64 8.97
N GLN A 388 28.42 -46.61 8.13
CA GLN A 388 29.73 -46.30 7.58
C GLN A 388 30.73 -45.86 8.66
N SER A 389 30.27 -45.17 9.70
CA SER A 389 31.09 -44.79 10.83
C SER A 389 31.69 -45.97 11.60
N GLN A 390 31.03 -47.14 11.56
CA GLN A 390 31.54 -48.37 12.17
C GLN A 390 32.59 -49.05 11.29
N THR A 391 32.53 -48.86 9.99
CA THR A 391 33.42 -49.56 9.02
C THR A 391 34.61 -48.67 8.60
N ASP A 392 34.35 -47.42 8.30
CA ASP A 392 35.40 -46.42 7.98
C ASP A 392 35.01 -45.06 8.54
N PRO A 393 35.37 -44.74 9.82
CA PRO A 393 35.07 -43.47 10.44
C PRO A 393 35.65 -42.25 9.71
N GLN A 394 36.62 -42.47 8.83
CA GLN A 394 37.28 -41.39 8.08
C GLN A 394 36.70 -41.22 6.67
N SER A 395 35.73 -41.99 6.30
CA SER A 395 35.10 -41.92 4.99
C SER A 395 34.45 -40.57 4.73
N SER A 396 34.78 -39.92 3.63
CA SER A 396 34.13 -38.69 3.17
C SER A 396 32.65 -38.90 2.76
N PHE A 397 32.23 -40.16 2.53
CA PHE A 397 30.82 -40.46 2.22
C PHE A 397 29.92 -40.22 3.42
N ILE A 398 30.41 -40.33 4.68
CA ILE A 398 29.68 -39.99 5.88
C ILE A 398 29.30 -38.51 5.84
N ASP A 399 30.27 -37.67 5.54
CA ASP A 399 30.09 -36.23 5.51
C ASP A 399 29.20 -35.80 4.35
N MET A 400 29.37 -36.48 3.20
CA MET A 400 28.49 -36.24 2.04
C MET A 400 27.05 -36.70 2.28
N ALA A 401 26.85 -37.80 3.05
CA ALA A 401 25.50 -38.25 3.41
C ALA A 401 24.82 -37.22 4.35
N TRP A 402 25.53 -36.74 5.35
CA TRP A 402 25.02 -35.66 6.20
C TRP A 402 24.79 -34.36 5.45
N LEU A 403 25.68 -34.02 4.50
CA LEU A 403 25.50 -32.87 3.62
C LEU A 403 24.21 -33.02 2.80
N MET A 404 23.99 -34.21 2.17
CA MET A 404 22.75 -34.48 1.42
C MET A 404 21.49 -34.40 2.32
N ALA A 405 21.57 -34.94 3.53
CA ALA A 405 20.46 -34.84 4.49
C ALA A 405 20.19 -33.37 4.86
N GLY A 406 21.25 -32.61 5.14
CA GLY A 406 21.13 -31.18 5.41
C GLY A 406 20.54 -30.40 4.24
N GLU A 407 21.05 -30.66 3.04
CA GLU A 407 20.53 -30.02 1.82
C GLU A 407 19.06 -30.37 1.55
N TRP A 408 18.69 -31.62 1.80
CA TRP A 408 17.29 -32.04 1.66
C TRP A 408 16.38 -31.31 2.66
N HIS A 409 16.75 -31.31 3.93
CA HIS A 409 15.97 -30.63 4.96
C HIS A 409 15.88 -29.12 4.71
N PHE A 410 16.99 -28.52 4.31
CA PHE A 410 17.03 -27.11 3.94
C PHE A 410 16.07 -26.81 2.78
N ALA A 411 16.12 -27.65 1.72
CA ALA A 411 15.23 -27.49 0.58
C ALA A 411 13.74 -27.71 0.96
N GLN A 412 13.44 -28.66 1.87
CA GLN A 412 12.06 -28.84 2.35
C GLN A 412 11.58 -27.61 3.13
N ALA A 413 12.46 -27.05 3.97
CA ALA A 413 12.18 -25.85 4.71
C ALA A 413 11.93 -24.66 3.76
N GLU A 414 12.80 -24.43 2.78
CA GLU A 414 12.63 -23.35 1.80
C GLU A 414 11.38 -23.53 0.93
N ASN A 415 11.08 -24.77 0.51
CA ASN A 415 9.87 -25.06 -0.29
C ASN A 415 8.57 -24.84 0.51
N SER A 416 8.65 -24.92 1.84
CA SER A 416 7.53 -24.60 2.73
C SER A 416 7.52 -23.16 3.21
N ALA A 417 8.59 -22.41 2.98
CA ALA A 417 8.88 -21.07 3.55
C ALA A 417 8.21 -19.89 2.82
N SER A 418 7.48 -20.12 1.73
CA SER A 418 6.43 -19.17 1.34
C SER A 418 5.27 -19.17 2.35
N GLY A 419 5.36 -20.01 3.37
CA GLY A 419 4.75 -20.04 4.65
C GLY A 419 5.75 -19.83 5.78
N ALA A 420 6.60 -18.77 5.74
CA ALA A 420 7.56 -18.49 6.81
C ALA A 420 6.86 -18.51 8.19
N GLY A 421 7.35 -19.38 9.08
CA GLY A 421 6.79 -19.57 10.42
C GLY A 421 5.97 -20.84 10.61
N SER A 422 5.80 -21.69 9.58
CA SER A 422 5.18 -23.00 9.81
C SER A 422 6.08 -23.90 10.70
N ASP A 423 5.49 -24.60 11.64
CA ASP A 423 6.22 -25.58 12.49
C ASP A 423 6.96 -26.63 11.63
N PHE A 424 6.45 -26.91 10.46
CA PHE A 424 7.07 -27.81 9.50
C PHE A 424 8.40 -27.23 8.96
N ALA A 425 8.42 -25.97 8.49
CA ALA A 425 9.63 -25.32 8.01
C ALA A 425 10.68 -25.23 9.12
N LYS A 426 10.26 -24.74 10.28
CA LYS A 426 11.12 -24.62 11.47
C LYS A 426 11.76 -25.94 11.86
N LYS A 427 10.98 -27.04 11.87
CA LYS A 427 11.48 -28.38 12.13
C LYS A 427 12.53 -28.80 11.10
N HIS A 428 12.23 -28.62 9.81
CA HIS A 428 13.16 -29.00 8.75
C HIS A 428 14.45 -28.16 8.75
N TYR A 429 14.39 -26.88 9.08
CA TYR A 429 15.59 -26.09 9.30
C TYR A 429 16.40 -26.61 10.51
N GLY A 430 15.76 -27.02 11.60
CA GLY A 430 16.44 -27.64 12.73
C GLY A 430 17.14 -28.95 12.36
N ASP A 431 16.46 -29.79 11.61
CA ASP A 431 17.03 -31.05 11.11
C ASP A 431 18.20 -30.79 10.12
N ALA A 432 18.08 -29.75 9.28
CA ALA A 432 19.16 -29.31 8.37
C ALA A 432 20.39 -28.84 9.15
N ALA A 433 20.18 -27.97 10.14
CA ALA A 433 21.27 -27.49 11.00
C ALA A 433 21.97 -28.63 11.71
N ALA A 434 21.22 -29.58 12.28
CA ALA A 434 21.75 -30.78 12.94
C ALA A 434 22.57 -31.65 11.98
N ALA A 435 22.14 -31.80 10.74
CA ALA A 435 22.87 -32.53 9.72
C ALA A 435 24.15 -31.81 9.30
N TYR A 436 24.10 -30.52 9.04
CA TYR A 436 25.26 -29.70 8.66
C TYR A 436 26.33 -29.66 9.75
N ARG A 437 25.97 -29.61 11.04
CA ARG A 437 26.91 -29.69 12.17
C ARG A 437 27.74 -30.96 12.18
N ARG A 438 27.20 -32.07 11.64
CA ARG A 438 27.91 -33.36 11.56
C ARG A 438 28.89 -33.45 10.42
N VAL A 439 28.86 -32.51 9.47
CA VAL A 439 29.77 -32.50 8.32
C VAL A 439 31.15 -31.99 8.72
N ARG A 440 32.17 -32.79 8.62
CA ARG A 440 33.57 -32.44 8.82
C ARG A 440 34.11 -31.75 7.55
N LEU A 441 34.50 -30.50 7.66
CA LEU A 441 34.91 -29.70 6.49
C LEU A 441 36.21 -30.22 5.82
N ASP A 442 37.12 -30.86 6.60
CA ASP A 442 38.33 -31.46 6.05
C ASP A 442 38.08 -32.71 5.21
N LYS A 443 36.90 -33.30 5.27
CA LYS A 443 36.48 -34.51 4.55
C LYS A 443 35.66 -34.24 3.30
N VAL A 444 35.19 -33.06 3.09
CA VAL A 444 34.41 -32.67 1.89
C VAL A 444 35.24 -31.75 0.98
N ASP A 445 34.86 -31.73 -0.30
CA ASP A 445 35.53 -30.83 -1.25
C ASP A 445 35.30 -29.37 -0.86
N LYS A 446 36.36 -28.54 -0.94
CA LYS A 446 36.34 -27.12 -0.57
C LYS A 446 35.20 -26.33 -1.19
N LYS A 447 34.73 -26.74 -2.36
CA LYS A 447 33.59 -26.11 -3.03
C LYS A 447 32.26 -26.20 -2.23
N PHE A 448 32.16 -27.15 -1.27
CA PHE A 448 30.98 -27.29 -0.42
C PHE A 448 31.12 -26.50 0.90
N HIS A 449 32.32 -26.05 1.26
CA HIS A 449 32.58 -25.42 2.56
C HIS A 449 31.76 -24.15 2.74
N GLU A 450 31.76 -23.30 1.73
CA GLU A 450 31.03 -22.03 1.77
C GLU A 450 29.53 -22.26 1.86
N ALA A 451 28.95 -23.00 0.92
CA ALA A 451 27.52 -23.26 0.88
C ALA A 451 27.03 -23.98 2.15
N ARG A 452 27.79 -24.99 2.62
CA ARG A 452 27.45 -25.74 3.85
C ARG A 452 27.43 -24.82 5.07
N LEU A 453 28.47 -24.01 5.26
CA LEU A 453 28.57 -23.15 6.44
C LEU A 453 27.48 -22.04 6.42
N TYR A 454 27.24 -21.48 5.23
CA TYR A 454 26.16 -20.50 5.02
C TYR A 454 24.78 -21.10 5.32
N LYS A 455 24.47 -22.26 4.72
CA LYS A 455 23.17 -22.91 4.92
C LYS A 455 22.98 -23.42 6.34
N GLN A 456 24.06 -23.85 7.01
CA GLN A 456 23.99 -24.19 8.43
C GLN A 456 23.56 -22.98 9.25
N GLY A 457 24.21 -21.83 9.12
CA GLY A 457 23.87 -20.66 9.89
C GLY A 457 22.45 -20.16 9.58
N TRP A 458 22.07 -20.21 8.31
CA TRP A 458 20.69 -19.90 7.92
C TRP A 458 19.69 -20.85 8.60
N SER A 459 19.94 -22.16 8.53
CA SER A 459 19.06 -23.17 9.11
C SER A 459 18.93 -23.01 10.63
N GLU A 460 20.01 -22.66 11.32
CA GLU A 460 20.03 -22.40 12.77
C GLU A 460 19.15 -21.21 13.12
N ILE A 461 19.20 -20.13 12.33
CA ILE A 461 18.33 -18.96 12.51
C ILE A 461 16.85 -19.33 12.36
N GLU A 462 16.50 -19.98 11.25
CA GLU A 462 15.12 -20.30 10.94
C GLU A 462 14.53 -21.39 11.86
N ALA A 463 15.38 -22.24 12.43
CA ALA A 463 15.00 -23.20 13.47
C ALA A 463 14.69 -22.54 14.82
N GLY A 464 15.08 -21.27 14.99
CA GLY A 464 14.96 -20.53 16.24
C GLY A 464 16.20 -20.63 17.14
N GLU A 465 17.29 -21.25 16.66
CA GLU A 465 18.60 -21.28 17.30
C GLU A 465 19.41 -20.04 16.89
N THR A 466 18.79 -18.86 17.01
CA THR A 466 19.28 -17.61 16.41
C THR A 466 20.69 -17.26 16.83
N GLY A 467 21.03 -17.48 18.11
CA GLY A 467 22.38 -17.22 18.62
C GLY A 467 23.46 -18.10 17.96
N GLU A 468 23.21 -19.40 17.79
CA GLU A 468 24.12 -20.32 17.09
C GLU A 468 24.25 -19.93 15.60
N GLY A 469 23.13 -19.61 14.96
CA GLY A 469 23.14 -19.18 13.57
C GLY A 469 23.96 -17.90 13.34
N ILE A 470 23.85 -16.91 14.22
CA ILE A 470 24.68 -15.70 14.20
C ILE A 470 26.17 -16.06 14.32
N LEU A 471 26.52 -16.97 15.24
CA LEU A 471 27.91 -17.42 15.40
C LEU A 471 28.41 -18.14 14.14
N THR A 472 27.58 -19.01 13.55
CA THR A 472 27.94 -19.76 12.34
C THR A 472 28.12 -18.84 11.14
N LEU A 473 27.19 -17.89 10.91
CA LEU A 473 27.34 -16.89 9.83
C LEU A 473 28.52 -15.96 10.08
N SER A 474 28.84 -15.64 11.34
CA SER A 474 30.05 -14.85 11.67
C SER A 474 31.34 -15.56 11.27
N ARG A 475 31.44 -16.88 11.54
CA ARG A 475 32.55 -17.71 11.05
C ARG A 475 32.60 -17.74 9.53
N PHE A 476 31.46 -17.89 8.86
CA PHE A 476 31.39 -17.85 7.41
C PHE A 476 31.92 -16.54 6.85
N ILE A 477 31.44 -15.41 7.34
CA ILE A 477 31.84 -14.06 6.89
C ILE A 477 33.35 -13.82 7.12
N GLN A 478 33.90 -14.32 8.25
CA GLN A 478 35.30 -14.21 8.55
C GLN A 478 36.18 -15.07 7.62
N GLN A 479 35.76 -16.31 7.33
CA GLN A 479 36.54 -17.27 6.54
C GLN A 479 36.41 -17.10 5.04
N HIS A 480 35.27 -16.61 4.58
CA HIS A 480 34.86 -16.55 3.18
C HIS A 480 34.47 -15.14 2.73
N SER A 481 35.20 -14.11 3.22
CA SER A 481 34.86 -12.70 2.96
C SER A 481 34.86 -12.29 1.48
N GLN A 482 35.37 -13.14 0.60
CA GLN A 482 35.36 -12.94 -0.85
C GLN A 482 34.32 -13.85 -1.57
N SER A 483 33.54 -14.62 -0.83
CA SER A 483 32.49 -15.47 -1.39
C SER A 483 31.36 -14.62 -1.94
N ALA A 484 30.76 -15.10 -3.02
CA ALA A 484 29.52 -14.52 -3.54
C ALA A 484 28.34 -14.61 -2.56
N LEU A 485 28.43 -15.46 -1.52
CA LEU A 485 27.42 -15.62 -0.48
C LEU A 485 27.64 -14.68 0.72
N SER A 486 28.72 -13.90 0.75
CA SER A 486 29.06 -13.10 1.94
C SER A 486 28.09 -11.97 2.20
N SER A 487 27.57 -11.34 1.15
CA SER A 487 26.51 -10.33 1.25
C SER A 487 25.20 -10.93 1.77
N SER A 488 24.83 -12.10 1.26
CA SER A 488 23.64 -12.83 1.72
C SER A 488 23.78 -13.30 3.16
N ALA A 489 24.98 -13.74 3.57
CA ALA A 489 25.25 -14.12 4.96
C ALA A 489 25.15 -12.93 5.91
N LEU A 490 25.67 -11.78 5.52
CA LEU A 490 25.50 -10.53 6.28
C LEU A 490 24.04 -10.14 6.39
N ALA A 491 23.30 -10.18 5.26
CA ALA A 491 21.87 -9.84 5.26
C ALA A 491 21.05 -10.77 6.18
N LYS A 492 21.30 -12.08 6.13
CA LYS A 492 20.64 -13.05 7.02
C LYS A 492 21.01 -12.84 8.50
N ARG A 493 22.27 -12.55 8.79
CA ARG A 493 22.71 -12.28 10.14
C ARG A 493 22.11 -10.97 10.67
N ALA A 494 22.03 -9.95 9.83
CA ALA A 494 21.35 -8.70 10.15
C ALA A 494 19.86 -8.90 10.47
N MET A 495 19.15 -9.69 9.66
CA MET A 495 17.76 -10.04 9.94
C MET A 495 17.61 -10.80 11.26
N ALA A 496 18.57 -11.67 11.58
CA ALA A 496 18.58 -12.40 12.85
C ALA A 496 18.82 -11.44 14.04
N TYR A 497 19.70 -10.48 13.92
CA TYR A 497 19.88 -9.44 14.93
C TYR A 497 18.60 -8.59 15.07
N GLN A 498 17.96 -8.21 13.97
CA GLN A 498 16.70 -7.48 14.04
C GLN A 498 15.61 -8.27 14.78
N SER A 499 15.52 -9.57 14.57
CA SER A 499 14.54 -10.42 15.28
C SER A 499 14.79 -10.52 16.81
N GLN A 500 16.00 -10.18 17.24
CA GLN A 500 16.42 -10.09 18.65
C GLN A 500 16.39 -8.63 19.17
N GLU A 501 15.90 -7.70 18.36
CA GLU A 501 15.91 -6.25 18.64
C GLU A 501 17.32 -5.63 18.76
N ASP A 502 18.36 -6.38 18.34
CA ASP A 502 19.74 -5.93 18.33
C ASP A 502 20.03 -5.06 17.09
N HIS A 503 19.36 -3.93 17.00
CA HIS A 503 19.40 -3.06 15.82
C HIS A 503 20.80 -2.51 15.51
N GLU A 504 21.67 -2.36 16.50
CA GLU A 504 23.04 -1.87 16.26
C GLU A 504 23.89 -2.87 15.49
N PHE A 505 23.81 -4.16 15.85
CA PHE A 505 24.53 -5.20 15.12
C PHE A 505 23.93 -5.43 13.74
N ALA A 506 22.61 -5.40 13.62
CA ALA A 506 21.94 -5.48 12.32
C ALA A 506 22.38 -4.35 11.38
N LEU A 507 22.40 -3.13 11.88
CA LEU A 507 22.85 -1.95 11.15
C LEU A 507 24.30 -2.09 10.70
N GLY A 508 25.17 -2.60 11.60
CA GLY A 508 26.58 -2.86 11.27
C GLY A 508 26.74 -3.78 10.08
N ASP A 509 25.96 -4.85 10.02
CA ASP A 509 25.99 -5.81 8.91
C ASP A 509 25.45 -5.22 7.60
N TYR A 510 24.35 -4.47 7.64
CA TYR A 510 23.83 -3.81 6.45
C TYR A 510 24.78 -2.74 5.89
N LEU A 511 25.42 -1.98 6.76
CA LEU A 511 26.45 -1.03 6.36
C LEU A 511 27.68 -1.72 5.78
N ASP A 512 28.06 -2.89 6.32
CA ASP A 512 29.14 -3.71 5.77
C ASP A 512 28.81 -4.22 4.36
N ILE A 513 27.54 -4.60 4.08
CA ILE A 513 27.11 -4.94 2.72
C ILE A 513 27.33 -3.74 1.79
N ALA A 514 26.84 -2.58 2.18
CA ALA A 514 26.98 -1.37 1.36
C ALA A 514 28.44 -0.98 1.09
N LYS A 515 29.32 -1.19 2.06
CA LYS A 515 30.73 -0.83 1.97
C LYS A 515 31.57 -1.86 1.21
N ARG A 516 31.35 -3.15 1.47
CA ARG A 516 32.24 -4.22 0.99
C ARG A 516 31.70 -4.94 -0.23
N TYR A 517 30.40 -4.91 -0.45
CA TYR A 517 29.71 -5.63 -1.52
C TYR A 517 28.75 -4.73 -2.32
N PRO A 518 29.28 -3.60 -2.86
CA PRO A 518 28.45 -2.55 -3.48
C PRO A 518 27.71 -2.98 -4.77
N ASP A 519 28.07 -4.16 -5.30
CA ASP A 519 27.45 -4.72 -6.50
C ASP A 519 26.64 -6.01 -6.18
N SER A 520 26.40 -6.29 -4.90
CA SER A 520 25.66 -7.48 -4.48
C SER A 520 24.14 -7.30 -4.69
N PRO A 521 23.42 -8.41 -4.94
CA PRO A 521 21.97 -8.37 -5.03
C PRO A 521 21.27 -7.96 -3.72
N GLU A 522 21.94 -8.14 -2.57
CA GLU A 522 21.42 -7.77 -1.26
C GLU A 522 21.61 -6.29 -0.94
N LEU A 523 22.35 -5.54 -1.76
CA LEU A 523 22.65 -4.14 -1.48
C LEU A 523 21.39 -3.29 -1.38
N GLU A 524 20.47 -3.46 -2.30
CA GLU A 524 19.19 -2.73 -2.31
C GLU A 524 18.42 -2.98 -1.01
N PHE A 525 18.25 -4.25 -0.64
CA PHE A 525 17.60 -4.64 0.60
C PHE A 525 18.34 -4.08 1.84
N ALA A 526 19.67 -4.17 1.87
CA ALA A 526 20.49 -3.69 2.98
C ALA A 526 20.36 -2.18 3.18
N LEU A 527 20.36 -1.41 2.10
CA LEU A 527 20.15 0.05 2.16
C LEU A 527 18.75 0.40 2.67
N GLN A 528 17.73 -0.34 2.22
CA GLN A 528 16.37 -0.17 2.69
C GLN A 528 16.25 -0.47 4.18
N GLN A 529 16.78 -1.61 4.64
CA GLN A 529 16.76 -1.98 6.05
C GLN A 529 17.56 -1.01 6.93
N THR A 530 18.69 -0.52 6.43
CA THR A 530 19.48 0.54 7.10
C THR A 530 18.62 1.76 7.38
N ALA A 531 17.89 2.22 6.37
CA ALA A 531 17.01 3.37 6.50
C ALA A 531 15.87 3.10 7.49
N LEU A 532 15.26 1.91 7.43
CA LEU A 532 14.19 1.50 8.35
C LEU A 532 14.67 1.44 9.80
N ILE A 533 15.88 0.92 10.05
CA ILE A 533 16.46 0.87 11.40
C ILE A 533 16.71 2.29 11.92
N TYR A 534 17.24 3.19 11.10
CA TYR A 534 17.42 4.59 11.50
C TYR A 534 16.09 5.28 11.76
N ALA A 535 15.07 4.99 10.96
CA ALA A 535 13.71 5.47 11.20
C ALA A 535 13.17 5.00 12.56
N HIS A 536 13.31 3.70 12.86
CA HIS A 536 12.90 3.13 14.14
C HIS A 536 13.65 3.74 15.33
N GLN A 537 14.94 4.02 15.16
CA GLN A 537 15.78 4.67 16.18
C GLN A 537 15.53 6.19 16.27
N ARG A 538 14.66 6.75 15.45
CA ARG A 538 14.46 8.20 15.31
C ARG A 538 15.71 8.99 14.97
N LYS A 539 16.65 8.36 14.31
CA LYS A 539 17.87 9.00 13.77
C LYS A 539 17.54 9.56 12.38
N ILE A 540 16.82 10.67 12.40
CA ILE A 540 16.24 11.24 11.18
C ILE A 540 17.27 11.61 10.11
N PRO A 541 18.39 12.29 10.45
CA PRO A 541 19.41 12.62 9.45
C PRO A 541 20.03 11.39 8.79
N GLU A 542 20.30 10.36 9.59
CA GLU A 542 20.91 9.11 9.11
C GLU A 542 19.91 8.31 8.25
N MET A 543 18.62 8.34 8.60
CA MET A 543 17.55 7.75 7.80
C MET A 543 17.46 8.40 6.43
N ILE A 544 17.44 9.73 6.38
CA ILE A 544 17.42 10.49 5.12
C ILE A 544 18.61 10.08 4.26
N GLN A 545 19.84 10.14 4.83
CA GLN A 545 21.05 9.79 4.10
C GLN A 545 21.04 8.34 3.57
N ALA A 546 20.46 7.41 4.33
CA ALA A 546 20.37 6.01 3.92
C ALA A 546 19.40 5.84 2.74
N TYR A 547 18.24 6.51 2.75
CA TYR A 547 17.31 6.49 1.64
C TYR A 547 17.87 7.23 0.40
N GLU A 548 18.56 8.34 0.58
CA GLU A 548 19.26 9.02 -0.52
C GLU A 548 20.32 8.10 -1.18
N ASN A 549 21.07 7.36 -0.38
CA ASN A 549 22.02 6.37 -0.89
C ASN A 549 21.33 5.24 -1.65
N LEU A 550 20.16 4.79 -1.16
CA LEU A 550 19.33 3.80 -1.86
C LEU A 550 18.89 4.32 -3.23
N LEU A 551 18.32 5.50 -3.29
CA LEU A 551 17.84 6.12 -4.53
C LEU A 551 18.97 6.44 -5.51
N ALA A 552 20.13 6.85 -5.01
CA ALA A 552 21.29 7.12 -5.85
C ALA A 552 21.83 5.87 -6.53
N LYS A 553 21.78 4.74 -5.85
CA LYS A 553 22.25 3.43 -6.36
C LYS A 553 21.16 2.74 -7.20
N PHE A 554 19.91 2.83 -6.79
CA PHE A 554 18.77 2.12 -7.36
C PHE A 554 17.62 3.10 -7.66
N PRO A 555 17.79 4.01 -8.63
CA PRO A 555 16.76 5.01 -8.95
C PRO A 555 15.46 4.41 -9.45
N GLY A 556 15.49 3.16 -9.92
CA GLY A 556 14.32 2.38 -10.34
C GLY A 556 13.87 1.33 -9.32
N THR A 557 14.30 1.41 -8.06
CA THR A 557 13.87 0.48 -7.02
C THR A 557 12.35 0.51 -6.86
N GLN A 558 11.79 -0.64 -6.60
CA GLN A 558 10.35 -0.77 -6.34
C GLN A 558 9.88 0.04 -5.12
N GLY A 559 10.79 0.24 -4.16
CA GLY A 559 10.60 1.07 -2.98
C GLY A 559 10.97 2.55 -3.17
N ALA A 560 11.21 3.03 -4.41
CA ALA A 560 11.64 4.42 -4.64
C ALA A 560 10.63 5.44 -4.11
N GLY A 561 9.34 5.22 -4.36
CA GLY A 561 8.28 6.05 -3.82
C GLY A 561 8.31 6.09 -2.29
N GLU A 562 8.43 4.93 -1.65
CA GLU A 562 8.52 4.82 -0.19
C GLU A 562 9.80 5.51 0.34
N ALA A 563 10.93 5.36 -0.33
CA ALA A 563 12.17 6.04 0.04
C ALA A 563 12.02 7.57 -0.01
N HIS A 564 11.50 8.11 -1.10
CA HIS A 564 11.20 9.54 -1.21
C HIS A 564 10.22 10.00 -0.12
N TYR A 565 9.22 9.16 0.18
CA TYR A 565 8.30 9.44 1.26
C TYR A 565 9.00 9.60 2.61
N TRP A 566 9.86 8.64 2.98
CA TRP A 566 10.56 8.70 4.27
C TRP A 566 11.59 9.84 4.34
N ILE A 567 12.24 10.18 3.21
CA ILE A 567 13.09 11.37 3.14
C ILE A 567 12.25 12.63 3.38
N GLY A 568 11.08 12.70 2.73
CA GLY A 568 10.16 13.81 2.91
C GLY A 568 9.63 13.92 4.33
N VAL A 569 9.27 12.79 4.96
CA VAL A 569 8.88 12.72 6.38
C VAL A 569 10.03 13.18 7.28
N GLY A 570 11.24 12.69 7.04
CA GLY A 570 12.41 13.08 7.82
C GLY A 570 12.71 14.56 7.71
N ASN A 571 12.64 15.13 6.52
CA ASN A 571 12.81 16.57 6.32
C ASN A 571 11.70 17.37 7.01
N PHE A 572 10.47 16.85 6.98
CA PHE A 572 9.35 17.44 7.72
C PHE A 572 9.63 17.49 9.23
N ASP A 573 10.08 16.37 9.80
CA ASP A 573 10.39 16.26 11.23
C ASP A 573 11.58 17.13 11.65
N LEU A 574 12.46 17.48 10.71
CA LEU A 574 13.56 18.44 10.88
C LEU A 574 13.16 19.87 10.55
N GLU A 575 11.86 20.14 10.33
CA GLU A 575 11.33 21.46 9.98
C GLU A 575 11.88 22.04 8.66
N ARG A 576 12.42 21.15 7.79
CA ARG A 576 12.88 21.49 6.43
C ARG A 576 11.73 21.30 5.44
N TYR A 577 10.77 22.18 5.53
CA TYR A 577 9.49 21.99 4.85
C TYR A 577 9.60 22.03 3.32
N GLU A 578 10.47 22.90 2.77
CA GLU A 578 10.67 22.99 1.32
C GLU A 578 11.25 21.69 0.74
N GLU A 579 12.29 21.14 1.38
CA GLU A 579 12.88 19.86 0.97
C GLU A 579 11.87 18.71 1.16
N SER A 580 11.10 18.75 2.23
CA SER A 580 10.03 17.77 2.48
C SER A 580 9.01 17.76 1.35
N LEU A 581 8.54 18.93 0.92
CA LEU A 581 7.57 19.06 -0.18
C LEU A 581 8.09 18.46 -1.49
N VAL A 582 9.36 18.68 -1.81
CA VAL A 582 9.98 18.12 -3.02
C VAL A 582 9.99 16.60 -2.99
N GLU A 583 10.41 16.02 -1.87
CA GLU A 583 10.55 14.57 -1.76
C GLU A 583 9.19 13.86 -1.65
N LEU A 584 8.26 14.42 -0.90
CA LEU A 584 6.90 13.92 -0.81
C LEU A 584 6.16 14.01 -2.15
N GLY A 585 6.44 15.06 -2.93
CA GLY A 585 5.93 15.20 -4.30
C GLY A 585 6.42 14.08 -5.23
N LYS A 586 7.74 13.79 -5.21
CA LYS A 586 8.32 12.68 -5.99
C LYS A 586 7.75 11.33 -5.58
N ALA A 587 7.60 11.12 -4.27
CA ALA A 587 7.10 9.87 -3.74
C ALA A 587 5.70 9.56 -4.28
N ARG A 588 4.82 10.54 -4.35
CA ARG A 588 3.47 10.40 -4.88
C ARG A 588 3.42 10.18 -6.40
N GLU A 589 4.35 10.79 -7.14
CA GLU A 589 4.47 10.56 -8.59
C GLU A 589 4.90 9.13 -8.90
N MET A 590 5.79 8.57 -8.07
CA MET A 590 6.33 7.23 -8.25
C MET A 590 5.41 6.14 -7.73
N ASP A 591 4.70 6.41 -6.64
CA ASP A 591 3.81 5.43 -6.01
C ASP A 591 2.50 6.08 -5.55
N PRO A 592 1.46 6.02 -6.39
CA PRO A 592 0.14 6.53 -6.04
C PRO A 592 -0.50 5.91 -4.79
N SER A 593 0.00 4.75 -4.35
CA SER A 593 -0.47 4.13 -3.11
C SER A 593 0.05 4.82 -1.84
N LEU A 594 1.10 5.61 -2.00
CA LEU A 594 1.66 6.46 -0.95
C LEU A 594 0.96 7.82 -0.85
N GLU A 595 0.03 8.10 -1.76
CA GLU A 595 -0.61 9.41 -1.90
C GLU A 595 -1.31 9.88 -0.62
N ASP A 596 -2.01 9.00 0.09
CA ASP A 596 -2.72 9.33 1.33
C ASP A 596 -1.80 9.71 2.50
N LYS A 597 -0.62 9.07 2.57
CA LYS A 597 0.30 9.26 3.70
C LYS A 597 1.10 10.57 3.60
N ALA A 598 1.33 11.06 2.41
CA ALA A 598 2.16 12.24 2.21
C ALA A 598 1.35 13.53 2.23
N THR A 599 0.08 13.50 1.82
CA THR A 599 -0.74 14.71 1.74
C THR A 599 -0.91 15.42 3.07
N LEU A 600 -1.01 14.70 4.19
CA LEU A 600 -1.06 15.34 5.51
C LEU A 600 0.17 16.18 5.79
N ARG A 601 1.36 15.62 5.57
CA ARG A 601 2.60 16.34 5.84
C ARG A 601 2.80 17.52 4.91
N ILE A 602 2.44 17.36 3.63
CA ILE A 602 2.52 18.48 2.67
C ILE A 602 1.56 19.61 3.06
N VAL A 603 0.34 19.30 3.50
CA VAL A 603 -0.58 20.33 4.00
C VAL A 603 0.03 21.02 5.21
N ILE A 604 0.54 20.28 6.18
CA ILE A 604 1.15 20.89 7.37
C ILE A 604 2.42 21.65 7.00
N ALA A 605 3.23 21.16 6.05
CA ALA A 605 4.40 21.87 5.56
C ALA A 605 4.03 23.21 4.91
N HIS A 606 3.04 23.22 4.00
CA HIS A 606 2.54 24.48 3.42
C HIS A 606 1.93 25.39 4.46
N TYR A 607 1.30 24.85 5.51
CA TYR A 607 0.81 25.66 6.62
C TYR A 607 1.96 26.35 7.37
N HIS A 608 3.06 25.65 7.67
CA HIS A 608 4.24 26.23 8.31
C HIS A 608 4.97 27.24 7.42
N LEU A 609 4.96 27.01 6.12
CA LEU A 609 5.52 27.94 5.12
C LEU A 609 4.61 29.15 4.84
N GLU A 610 3.41 29.20 5.41
CA GLU A 610 2.38 30.21 5.12
C GLU A 610 2.05 30.34 3.61
N ASP A 611 2.29 29.26 2.85
CA ASP A 611 1.99 29.18 1.42
C ASP A 611 0.51 28.90 1.20
N ILE A 612 -0.32 29.94 1.39
CA ILE A 612 -1.78 29.81 1.34
C ILE A 612 -2.29 29.22 0.02
N PRO A 613 -1.75 29.61 -1.17
CA PRO A 613 -2.23 29.04 -2.43
C PRO A 613 -2.04 27.52 -2.53
N GLN A 614 -0.85 27.01 -2.20
CA GLN A 614 -0.57 25.58 -2.27
C GLN A 614 -1.22 24.82 -1.10
N LEU A 615 -1.24 25.44 0.09
CA LEU A 615 -1.97 24.89 1.22
C LEU A 615 -3.44 24.62 0.87
N ALA A 616 -4.09 25.57 0.16
CA ALA A 616 -5.47 25.40 -0.27
C ALA A 616 -5.64 24.30 -1.32
N VAL A 617 -4.70 24.17 -2.28
CA VAL A 617 -4.70 23.11 -3.30
C VAL A 617 -4.59 21.73 -2.65
N GLU A 618 -3.61 21.53 -1.78
CA GLU A 618 -3.32 20.24 -1.20
C GLU A 618 -4.31 19.85 -0.09
N ALA A 619 -4.83 20.82 0.68
CA ALA A 619 -5.86 20.60 1.66
C ALA A 619 -7.20 20.15 1.04
N ARG A 620 -7.52 20.67 -0.12
CA ARG A 620 -8.72 20.28 -0.88
C ARG A 620 -8.58 18.86 -1.41
N ARG A 621 -7.43 18.56 -2.03
CA ARG A 621 -7.08 17.22 -2.50
C ARG A 621 -7.26 16.18 -1.40
N TYR A 622 -6.82 16.48 -0.19
CA TYR A 622 -7.00 15.62 0.99
C TYR A 622 -8.48 15.40 1.33
N LEU A 623 -9.29 16.48 1.34
CA LEU A 623 -10.70 16.38 1.68
C LEU A 623 -11.54 15.67 0.62
N GLU A 624 -11.13 15.73 -0.67
CA GLU A 624 -11.84 15.08 -1.77
C GLU A 624 -11.63 13.58 -1.83
N ASN A 625 -10.47 13.11 -1.38
CA ASN A 625 -10.11 11.70 -1.38
C ASN A 625 -10.42 10.94 -0.08
N ALA A 626 -10.90 11.63 0.97
CA ALA A 626 -11.24 10.99 2.23
C ALA A 626 -12.51 10.14 2.13
N PRO A 627 -12.51 8.91 2.69
CA PRO A 627 -13.68 8.04 2.64
C PRO A 627 -14.89 8.59 3.39
N ALA A 628 -16.06 8.30 2.85
CA ALA A 628 -17.33 8.68 3.40
C ALA A 628 -17.72 7.85 4.66
N PRO A 629 -18.33 8.46 5.71
CA PRO A 629 -18.89 7.75 6.84
C PRO A 629 -20.00 6.76 6.46
N GLU A 630 -20.05 5.59 7.12
CA GLU A 630 -21.22 4.73 7.06
C GLU A 630 -22.43 5.45 7.66
N ALA A 631 -23.43 5.74 6.82
CA ALA A 631 -24.72 6.14 7.33
C ALA A 631 -25.32 4.96 8.11
N GLU A 632 -25.51 5.08 9.41
CA GLU A 632 -26.45 4.20 10.11
C GLU A 632 -27.79 4.23 9.36
N LYS A 633 -28.32 3.04 9.02
CA LYS A 633 -29.65 2.97 8.40
C LYS A 633 -30.64 3.73 9.29
N PRO A 634 -31.36 4.73 8.77
CA PRO A 634 -32.36 5.42 9.57
C PRO A 634 -33.33 4.39 10.13
N LYS A 635 -33.59 4.46 11.43
CA LYS A 635 -34.68 3.70 12.05
C LYS A 635 -35.98 4.11 11.38
N GLU A 636 -36.86 3.12 11.10
CA GLU A 636 -38.16 3.40 10.48
C GLU A 636 -38.85 4.58 11.20
N GLY A 637 -38.93 5.71 10.53
CA GLY A 637 -39.64 6.90 11.02
C GLY A 637 -38.88 8.20 11.14
N GLU A 638 -37.55 8.19 10.96
CA GLU A 638 -36.69 9.39 10.99
C GLU A 638 -36.34 9.81 9.56
N THR A 639 -36.91 10.91 9.11
CA THR A 639 -36.53 11.61 7.88
C THR A 639 -35.38 12.56 8.18
N ASP A 640 -34.30 12.45 7.37
CA ASP A 640 -33.19 13.39 7.27
C ASP A 640 -32.33 13.60 8.55
N VAL A 641 -31.62 12.57 8.98
CA VAL A 641 -30.42 12.77 9.81
C VAL A 641 -29.23 13.01 8.88
N PRO A 642 -28.57 14.17 8.94
CA PRO A 642 -27.37 14.45 8.18
C PRO A 642 -26.25 13.49 8.58
N ALA A 643 -25.49 12.97 7.62
CA ALA A 643 -24.38 12.05 7.90
C ALA A 643 -23.24 12.76 8.67
N PRO A 644 -22.59 12.06 9.61
CA PRO A 644 -21.53 12.65 10.45
C PRO A 644 -20.32 13.11 9.64
N PRO A 645 -19.56 14.10 10.13
CA PRO A 645 -18.36 14.61 9.46
C PRO A 645 -17.29 13.55 9.34
N LYS A 646 -16.58 13.54 8.20
CA LYS A 646 -15.40 12.74 7.97
C LYS A 646 -14.31 13.10 8.97
N ALA A 647 -13.84 12.17 9.79
CA ALA A 647 -12.76 12.44 10.73
C ALA A 647 -11.43 12.61 9.99
N THR A 648 -10.73 13.70 10.24
CA THR A 648 -9.45 14.01 9.62
C THR A 648 -8.33 13.90 10.65
N LEU A 649 -7.11 13.67 10.16
CA LEU A 649 -5.88 13.82 10.95
C LEU A 649 -5.23 15.19 10.81
N ILE A 650 -5.71 16.03 9.91
CA ILE A 650 -5.27 17.42 9.88
C ILE A 650 -5.99 18.16 11.01
N PRO A 651 -5.24 18.87 11.88
CA PRO A 651 -5.84 19.69 12.92
C PRO A 651 -6.89 20.64 12.33
N PRO A 652 -8.10 20.68 12.89
CA PRO A 652 -9.16 21.59 12.45
C PRO A 652 -8.70 23.04 12.33
N GLN A 653 -7.74 23.46 13.15
CA GLN A 653 -7.16 24.78 13.19
C GLN A 653 -6.50 25.19 11.86
N ILE A 654 -5.96 24.23 11.08
CA ILE A 654 -5.36 24.52 9.77
C ILE A 654 -6.44 24.90 8.76
N PHE A 655 -7.57 24.22 8.78
CA PHE A 655 -8.69 24.58 7.89
C PHE A 655 -9.36 25.88 8.29
N GLU A 656 -9.47 26.13 9.62
CA GLU A 656 -9.94 27.40 10.12
C GLU A 656 -9.01 28.54 9.68
N TYR A 657 -7.70 28.36 9.87
CA TYR A 657 -6.69 29.33 9.42
C TYR A 657 -6.81 29.59 7.92
N LEU A 658 -6.89 28.53 7.12
CA LEU A 658 -6.99 28.65 5.67
C LEU A 658 -8.29 29.33 5.24
N GLY A 659 -9.42 28.92 5.82
CA GLY A 659 -10.71 29.56 5.52
C GLY A 659 -10.72 31.03 5.85
N ARG A 660 -10.09 31.46 6.97
CA ARG A 660 -9.91 32.86 7.31
C ARG A 660 -9.02 33.59 6.30
N LYS A 661 -7.89 33.03 5.92
CA LYS A 661 -6.96 33.62 4.95
C LYS A 661 -7.58 33.78 3.56
N LEU A 662 -8.34 32.80 3.12
CA LEU A 662 -9.06 32.86 1.86
C LEU A 662 -10.20 33.91 1.89
N ALA A 663 -10.89 34.03 3.01
CA ALA A 663 -11.89 35.09 3.18
C ALA A 663 -11.27 36.49 3.16
N GLU A 664 -10.07 36.68 3.76
CA GLU A 664 -9.31 37.92 3.69
C GLU A 664 -8.99 38.33 2.23
N THR A 665 -8.74 37.36 1.36
CA THR A 665 -8.47 37.58 -0.08
C THR A 665 -9.74 37.57 -0.94
N SER A 666 -10.91 37.53 -0.33
CA SER A 666 -12.23 37.49 -0.99
C SER A 666 -12.49 36.20 -1.79
N ASP A 667 -11.74 35.15 -1.53
CA ASP A 667 -12.04 33.83 -2.10
C ASP A 667 -13.09 33.10 -1.22
N TRP A 668 -14.31 33.64 -1.29
CA TRP A 668 -15.42 33.22 -0.45
C TRP A 668 -15.82 31.77 -0.66
N LYS A 669 -15.63 31.25 -1.87
CA LYS A 669 -16.00 29.89 -2.23
C LYS A 669 -15.10 28.87 -1.58
N ASP A 670 -13.80 29.07 -1.64
CA ASP A 670 -12.82 28.23 -1.02
C ASP A 670 -12.83 28.39 0.51
N ALA A 671 -13.00 29.63 1.00
CA ALA A 671 -13.15 29.90 2.42
C ALA A 671 -14.34 29.13 3.02
N GLU A 672 -15.52 29.22 2.38
CA GLU A 672 -16.72 28.50 2.81
C GLU A 672 -16.46 26.98 2.84
N PHE A 673 -15.85 26.45 1.79
CA PHE A 673 -15.57 25.03 1.67
C PHE A 673 -14.73 24.50 2.85
N PHE A 674 -13.60 25.16 3.17
CA PHE A 674 -12.72 24.72 4.26
C PHE A 674 -13.34 24.92 5.64
N LEU A 675 -14.00 26.08 5.86
CA LEU A 675 -14.65 26.33 7.13
C LEU A 675 -15.80 25.35 7.40
N THR A 676 -16.57 24.99 6.37
CA THR A 676 -17.69 24.06 6.53
C THR A 676 -17.21 22.62 6.76
N SER A 677 -16.00 22.25 6.24
CA SER A 677 -15.43 20.91 6.46
C SER A 677 -15.13 20.61 7.94
N ILE A 678 -15.06 21.64 8.79
CA ILE A 678 -14.75 21.52 10.23
C ILE A 678 -15.96 21.76 11.13
N THR A 679 -17.16 21.89 10.58
CA THR A 679 -18.38 22.11 11.36
C THR A 679 -19.24 20.88 11.48
N ASP A 680 -19.92 20.76 12.62
CA ASP A 680 -20.95 19.75 12.85
C ASP A 680 -22.31 20.46 13.03
N PRO A 681 -23.17 20.49 12.00
CA PRO A 681 -24.48 21.13 12.13
C PRO A 681 -25.43 20.44 13.13
N ALA A 682 -25.17 19.19 13.50
CA ALA A 682 -25.95 18.49 14.50
C ALA A 682 -25.44 18.72 15.93
N ASP A 683 -24.19 19.15 16.07
CA ASP A 683 -23.61 19.59 17.34
C ASP A 683 -22.85 20.92 17.14
N PRO A 684 -23.57 22.01 16.86
CA PRO A 684 -22.95 23.30 16.53
C PRO A 684 -22.05 23.84 17.64
N GLU A 685 -22.28 23.43 18.90
CA GLU A 685 -21.51 23.89 20.06
C GLU A 685 -20.06 23.37 20.06
N LYS A 686 -19.76 22.32 19.28
CA LYS A 686 -18.39 21.84 19.08
C LYS A 686 -17.56 22.75 18.19
N THR A 687 -18.20 23.60 17.42
CA THR A 687 -17.53 24.49 16.47
C THR A 687 -17.42 25.90 17.11
N GLU A 688 -16.23 26.49 17.02
CA GLU A 688 -16.00 27.86 17.49
C GLU A 688 -17.00 28.83 16.86
N PRO A 689 -17.70 29.69 17.66
CA PRO A 689 -18.70 30.62 17.14
C PRO A 689 -18.18 31.48 15.97
N SER A 690 -16.94 31.92 16.06
CA SER A 690 -16.28 32.72 15.01
C SER A 690 -16.23 32.06 13.65
N VAL A 691 -16.18 30.69 13.60
CA VAL A 691 -16.20 29.90 12.36
C VAL A 691 -17.58 29.96 11.74
N TRP A 692 -18.65 29.77 12.53
CA TRP A 692 -20.03 29.89 12.05
C TRP A 692 -20.30 31.29 11.49
N ARG A 693 -19.77 32.32 12.17
CA ARG A 693 -19.88 33.70 11.69
C ARG A 693 -19.26 33.84 10.29
N LEU A 694 -18.03 33.40 10.13
CA LEU A 694 -17.29 33.51 8.86
C LEU A 694 -17.93 32.68 7.73
N ILE A 695 -18.50 31.52 8.05
CA ILE A 695 -19.27 30.73 7.08
C ILE A 695 -20.49 31.53 6.61
N GLY A 696 -21.20 32.15 7.52
CA GLY A 696 -22.34 33.01 7.19
C GLY A 696 -21.92 34.13 6.23
N ASP A 697 -20.79 34.79 6.53
CA ASP A 697 -20.25 35.87 5.71
C ASP A 697 -19.84 35.35 4.30
N CYS A 698 -19.13 34.22 4.22
CA CYS A 698 -18.79 33.61 2.94
C CYS A 698 -20.05 33.28 2.11
N ARG A 699 -21.04 32.68 2.74
CA ARG A 699 -22.31 32.31 2.09
C ARG A 699 -23.11 33.50 1.62
N ALA A 700 -23.15 34.54 2.41
CA ALA A 700 -23.78 35.79 1.99
C ALA A 700 -23.10 36.38 0.74
N LYS A 701 -21.76 36.40 0.72
CA LYS A 701 -21.00 36.86 -0.46
C LYS A 701 -21.19 35.98 -1.69
N LEU A 702 -21.40 34.70 -1.48
CA LEU A 702 -21.72 33.74 -2.55
C LEU A 702 -23.22 33.73 -2.96
N LYS A 703 -24.00 34.60 -2.40
CA LYS A 703 -25.47 34.76 -2.64
C LYS A 703 -26.29 33.54 -2.21
N LYS A 704 -25.76 32.76 -1.28
CA LYS A 704 -26.40 31.58 -0.69
C LYS A 704 -27.15 31.95 0.59
N HIS A 705 -28.14 32.81 0.42
CA HIS A 705 -28.73 33.54 1.56
C HIS A 705 -29.42 32.65 2.59
N ALA A 706 -30.13 31.59 2.14
CA ALA A 706 -30.77 30.67 3.06
C ALA A 706 -29.78 29.95 4.00
N GLU A 707 -28.68 29.60 3.43
CA GLU A 707 -27.59 28.89 4.07
C GLU A 707 -26.73 29.81 4.94
N ALA A 708 -26.59 31.07 4.55
CA ALA A 708 -25.96 32.09 5.37
C ALA A 708 -26.76 32.31 6.66
N ILE A 709 -28.10 32.36 6.56
CA ILE A 709 -28.99 32.48 7.69
C ILE A 709 -28.77 31.36 8.70
N ALA A 710 -28.72 30.12 8.24
CA ALA A 710 -28.49 28.95 9.10
C ALA A 710 -27.15 29.06 9.86
N ALA A 711 -26.08 29.50 9.17
CA ALA A 711 -24.79 29.69 9.82
C ALA A 711 -24.81 30.81 10.87
N TYR A 712 -25.47 31.94 10.57
CA TYR A 712 -25.65 33.02 11.52
C TYR A 712 -26.49 32.58 12.71
N ASP A 713 -27.49 31.73 12.53
CA ASP A 713 -28.30 31.17 13.60
C ASP A 713 -27.43 30.33 14.56
N HIS A 714 -26.56 29.48 14.06
CA HIS A 714 -25.62 28.74 14.90
C HIS A 714 -24.68 29.68 15.69
N PHE A 715 -24.17 30.71 15.04
CA PHE A 715 -23.36 31.71 15.71
C PHE A 715 -24.13 32.44 16.84
N LEU A 716 -25.35 32.87 16.53
CA LEU A 716 -26.17 33.65 17.43
C LEU A 716 -26.62 32.91 18.70
N VAL A 717 -26.73 31.60 18.63
CA VAL A 717 -27.02 30.72 19.77
C VAL A 717 -25.85 30.70 20.74
N GLN A 718 -24.62 30.72 20.23
CA GLN A 718 -23.41 30.50 21.03
C GLN A 718 -22.74 31.78 21.52
N THR A 719 -22.93 32.92 20.85
CA THR A 719 -22.27 34.17 21.23
C THR A 719 -23.11 35.03 22.19
N GLU A 720 -22.52 35.52 23.25
CA GLU A 720 -23.16 36.44 24.21
C GLU A 720 -22.74 37.91 24.01
N ARG A 721 -21.71 38.15 23.20
CA ARG A 721 -21.15 39.49 23.00
C ARG A 721 -22.11 40.39 22.21
N PRO A 722 -22.58 41.54 22.79
CA PRO A 722 -23.61 42.33 22.15
C PRO A 722 -23.24 42.86 20.77
N SER A 723 -22.00 43.28 20.55
CA SER A 723 -21.54 43.80 19.26
C SER A 723 -21.48 42.72 18.17
N GLU A 724 -21.04 41.52 18.52
CA GLU A 724 -21.00 40.40 17.62
C GLU A 724 -22.40 39.93 17.26
N ARG A 725 -23.30 39.84 18.24
CA ARG A 725 -24.72 39.54 18.01
C ARG A 725 -25.36 40.55 17.08
N ALA A 726 -25.11 41.85 17.31
CA ALA A 726 -25.68 42.90 16.49
C ALA A 726 -25.27 42.78 15.03
N SER A 727 -23.97 42.57 14.77
CA SER A 727 -23.47 42.38 13.42
C SER A 727 -24.04 41.11 12.76
N ALA A 728 -24.09 39.99 13.48
CA ALA A 728 -24.63 38.75 12.93
C ALA A 728 -26.13 38.85 12.61
N TYR A 729 -26.90 39.51 13.48
CA TYR A 729 -28.31 39.77 13.19
C TYR A 729 -28.47 40.70 12.00
N LEU A 730 -27.61 41.70 11.82
CA LEU A 730 -27.63 42.59 10.66
C LEU A 730 -27.40 41.78 9.37
N ASP A 731 -26.35 40.98 9.31
CA ASP A 731 -26.00 40.24 8.12
C ASP A 731 -27.04 39.13 7.80
N ARG A 732 -27.58 38.48 8.85
CA ARG A 732 -28.72 37.59 8.72
C ARG A 732 -29.94 38.29 8.11
N GLY A 733 -30.22 39.50 8.59
CA GLY A 733 -31.32 40.33 8.08
C GLY A 733 -31.15 40.69 6.61
N VAL A 734 -29.91 41.01 6.18
CA VAL A 734 -29.60 41.27 4.78
C VAL A 734 -29.87 39.99 3.95
N ALA A 735 -29.41 38.83 4.41
CA ALA A 735 -29.64 37.55 3.73
C ALA A 735 -31.16 37.26 3.62
N GLN A 736 -31.94 37.53 4.67
CA GLN A 736 -33.40 37.35 4.67
C GLN A 736 -34.09 38.34 3.74
N LEU A 737 -33.58 39.57 3.66
CA LEU A 737 -34.07 40.55 2.68
C LEU A 737 -33.86 40.08 1.23
N CYS A 738 -32.69 39.51 0.95
CA CYS A 738 -32.40 38.94 -0.39
C CYS A 738 -33.32 37.76 -0.75
N LEU A 739 -33.77 37.00 0.25
CA LEU A 739 -34.79 35.94 0.04
C LEU A 739 -36.23 36.49 0.01
N ARG A 740 -36.40 37.82 0.19
CA ARG A 740 -37.70 38.50 0.32
C ARG A 740 -38.53 38.04 1.50
N ASP A 741 -37.89 37.47 2.52
CA ASP A 741 -38.54 37.20 3.80
C ASP A 741 -38.50 38.47 4.66
N PHE A 742 -39.41 39.39 4.36
CA PHE A 742 -39.42 40.72 4.94
C PHE A 742 -39.73 40.75 6.44
N GLU A 743 -40.49 39.76 6.93
CA GLU A 743 -40.83 39.65 8.35
C GLU A 743 -39.62 39.16 9.13
N ALA A 744 -38.97 38.08 8.71
CA ALA A 744 -37.77 37.60 9.35
C ALA A 744 -36.62 38.60 9.26
N ALA A 745 -36.44 39.28 8.13
CA ALA A 745 -35.43 40.32 7.95
C ALA A 745 -35.64 41.49 8.93
N ARG A 746 -36.89 41.94 9.09
CA ARG A 746 -37.27 43.01 10.07
C ARG A 746 -36.97 42.58 11.48
N ASN A 747 -37.32 41.37 11.85
CA ASN A 747 -37.02 40.83 13.18
C ASN A 747 -35.52 40.84 13.45
N SER A 748 -34.73 40.35 12.48
CA SER A 748 -33.27 40.35 12.59
C SER A 748 -32.68 41.75 12.72
N ALA A 749 -33.12 42.70 11.93
CA ALA A 749 -32.67 44.08 12.04
C ALA A 749 -33.03 44.72 13.42
N GLN A 750 -34.19 44.37 13.96
CA GLN A 750 -34.59 44.81 15.31
C GLN A 750 -33.75 44.14 16.41
N GLU A 751 -33.42 42.85 16.30
CA GLU A 751 -32.53 42.19 17.27
C GLU A 751 -31.11 42.76 17.19
N SER A 752 -30.62 43.15 16.01
CA SER A 752 -29.37 43.87 15.85
C SER A 752 -29.38 45.18 16.64
N LEU A 753 -30.47 45.99 16.50
CA LEU A 753 -30.66 47.25 17.23
C LEU A 753 -30.79 47.07 18.75
N ARG A 754 -31.40 45.95 19.20
CA ARG A 754 -31.49 45.64 20.63
C ARG A 754 -30.13 45.23 21.20
N SER A 755 -29.34 44.53 20.41
CA SER A 755 -28.04 44.05 20.83
C SER A 755 -27.00 45.16 20.91
N GLN A 756 -27.05 46.16 20.02
CA GLN A 756 -26.15 47.30 20.04
C GLN A 756 -26.93 48.61 19.77
N LYS A 757 -26.92 49.50 20.76
CA LYS A 757 -27.73 50.71 20.70
C LYS A 757 -27.09 51.88 19.96
N GLU A 758 -25.80 51.84 19.74
CA GLU A 758 -24.99 52.90 19.13
C GLU A 758 -23.94 52.36 18.19
N GLY A 759 -23.36 53.23 17.36
CA GLY A 759 -22.28 52.86 16.43
C GLY A 759 -22.76 52.46 15.06
N ARG A 760 -21.79 52.06 14.21
CA ARG A 760 -21.97 51.81 12.78
C ARG A 760 -23.00 50.69 12.50
N THR A 761 -22.92 49.59 13.25
CA THR A 761 -23.85 48.45 13.08
C THR A 761 -25.30 48.88 13.37
N ASN A 762 -25.54 49.77 14.32
CA ASN A 762 -26.89 50.31 14.58
C ASN A 762 -27.39 51.14 13.41
N ALA A 763 -26.52 51.96 12.80
CA ALA A 763 -26.85 52.73 11.61
C ALA A 763 -27.19 51.83 10.42
N GLU A 764 -26.39 50.79 10.20
CA GLU A 764 -26.60 49.80 9.15
C GLU A 764 -27.89 49.00 9.35
N ALA A 765 -28.21 48.61 10.59
CA ALA A 765 -29.45 47.92 10.92
C ALA A 765 -30.69 48.77 10.66
N ARG A 766 -30.63 50.10 10.93
CA ARG A 766 -31.70 51.01 10.57
C ARG A 766 -31.82 51.24 9.07
N LEU A 767 -30.67 51.33 8.37
CA LEU A 767 -30.63 51.34 6.92
C LEU A 767 -31.31 50.09 6.33
N LEU A 768 -31.00 48.93 6.88
CA LEU A 768 -31.63 47.68 6.51
C LEU A 768 -33.15 47.67 6.74
N LEU A 769 -33.65 48.21 7.85
CA LEU A 769 -35.11 48.38 8.09
C LEU A 769 -35.74 49.21 6.97
N GLY A 770 -35.08 50.28 6.54
CA GLY A 770 -35.51 51.07 5.40
C GLY A 770 -35.52 50.28 4.11
N ASP A 771 -34.46 49.50 3.87
CA ASP A 771 -34.34 48.65 2.68
C ASP A 771 -35.42 47.54 2.63
N ILE A 772 -35.71 46.93 3.79
CA ILE A 772 -36.81 45.97 3.93
C ILE A 772 -38.16 46.60 3.60
N SER A 773 -38.42 47.79 4.16
CA SER A 773 -39.67 48.53 3.93
C SER A 773 -39.80 48.94 2.47
N ALA A 774 -38.73 49.37 1.82
CA ALA A 774 -38.69 49.71 0.40
C ALA A 774 -38.96 48.48 -0.50
N ALA A 775 -38.27 47.35 -0.18
CA ALA A 775 -38.46 46.10 -0.92
C ALA A 775 -39.87 45.52 -0.78
N ASN A 776 -40.49 45.71 0.38
CA ASN A 776 -41.91 45.34 0.67
C ASN A 776 -42.93 46.32 0.06
N GLY A 777 -42.46 47.36 -0.65
CA GLY A 777 -43.32 48.37 -1.27
C GLY A 777 -43.78 49.49 -0.39
N ASN A 778 -43.35 49.55 0.87
CA ASN A 778 -43.73 50.59 1.83
C ASN A 778 -42.69 51.73 1.84
N LEU A 779 -42.70 52.55 0.78
CA LEU A 779 -41.72 53.58 0.55
C LEU A 779 -41.80 54.75 1.57
N GLU A 780 -42.98 54.98 2.15
CA GLU A 780 -43.10 56.01 3.22
C GLU A 780 -42.37 55.62 4.50
N GLU A 781 -42.51 54.39 4.93
CA GLU A 781 -41.80 53.82 6.06
C GLU A 781 -40.28 53.74 5.79
N ALA A 782 -39.89 53.28 4.60
CA ALA A 782 -38.50 53.25 4.18
C ALA A 782 -37.83 54.63 4.27
N ALA A 783 -38.46 55.63 3.73
CA ALA A 783 -37.98 57.02 3.80
C ALA A 783 -37.77 57.53 5.24
N LYS A 784 -38.68 57.19 6.15
CA LYS A 784 -38.56 57.53 7.57
C LYS A 784 -37.33 56.84 8.20
N GLU A 785 -37.15 55.54 7.99
CA GLU A 785 -36.02 54.82 8.54
C GLU A 785 -34.67 55.34 8.01
N TYR A 786 -34.58 55.65 6.73
CA TYR A 786 -33.40 56.29 6.14
C TYR A 786 -33.10 57.66 6.75
N LEU A 787 -34.13 58.51 7.01
CA LEU A 787 -33.97 59.77 7.62
C LEU A 787 -33.50 59.65 9.10
N VAL A 788 -33.98 58.65 9.82
CA VAL A 788 -33.49 58.39 11.19
C VAL A 788 -31.99 58.14 11.17
N VAL A 789 -31.46 57.43 10.18
CA VAL A 789 -30.01 57.20 10.03
C VAL A 789 -29.29 58.54 9.80
N SER A 790 -29.77 59.36 8.88
CA SER A 790 -29.12 60.66 8.58
C SER A 790 -29.16 61.68 9.70
N GLN A 791 -30.17 61.60 10.58
CA GLN A 791 -30.36 62.49 11.69
C GLN A 791 -29.55 62.11 12.96
N ILE A 792 -29.34 60.83 13.15
CA ILE A 792 -28.72 60.33 14.38
C ILE A 792 -27.23 60.03 14.21
N PHE A 793 -26.81 59.64 13.00
CA PHE A 793 -25.44 59.19 12.75
C PHE A 793 -24.68 60.15 11.83
N MET A 794 -23.40 60.38 12.14
CA MET A 794 -22.47 61.14 11.29
C MET A 794 -21.40 60.24 10.66
N ASP A 795 -21.82 59.05 10.15
CA ASP A 795 -20.92 58.12 9.49
C ASP A 795 -20.67 58.59 8.03
N PRO A 796 -19.40 58.74 7.60
CA PRO A 796 -19.08 59.31 6.29
C PRO A 796 -19.51 58.42 5.11
N GLU A 797 -19.83 57.12 5.33
CA GLU A 797 -20.26 56.18 4.30
C GLU A 797 -21.76 55.89 4.38
N ILE A 798 -22.27 55.63 5.61
CA ILE A 798 -23.66 55.18 5.81
C ILE A 798 -24.64 56.35 5.72
N THR A 799 -24.29 57.48 6.32
CA THR A 799 -25.20 58.63 6.29
C THR A 799 -25.50 59.16 4.90
N PRO A 800 -24.50 59.37 4.02
CA PRO A 800 -24.80 59.83 2.66
C PRO A 800 -25.53 58.74 1.83
N LYS A 801 -25.29 57.46 2.10
CA LYS A 801 -26.01 56.36 1.49
C LYS A 801 -27.50 56.36 1.90
N ALA A 802 -27.76 56.56 3.19
CA ALA A 802 -29.14 56.68 3.72
C ALA A 802 -29.87 57.89 3.14
N LEU A 803 -29.22 59.08 3.11
CA LEU A 803 -29.77 60.25 2.46
C LEU A 803 -30.12 60.00 0.97
N THR A 804 -29.23 59.34 0.23
CA THR A 804 -29.46 59.04 -1.20
C THR A 804 -30.66 58.10 -1.35
N LYS A 805 -30.81 57.10 -0.51
CA LYS A 805 -31.95 56.17 -0.51
C LYS A 805 -33.25 56.90 -0.11
N ALA A 806 -33.22 57.77 0.89
CA ALA A 806 -34.36 58.61 1.25
C ALA A 806 -34.79 59.55 0.11
N ILE A 807 -33.82 60.18 -0.58
CA ILE A 807 -34.08 61.04 -1.74
C ILE A 807 -34.81 60.21 -2.82
N ASN A 808 -34.32 59.02 -3.13
CA ASN A 808 -34.93 58.12 -4.14
C ASN A 808 -36.35 57.69 -3.73
N ALA A 809 -36.55 57.37 -2.47
CA ALA A 809 -37.86 56.99 -1.95
C ALA A 809 -38.86 58.13 -2.05
N TYR A 810 -38.48 59.36 -1.65
CA TYR A 810 -39.34 60.53 -1.78
C TYR A 810 -39.60 60.93 -3.24
N ARG A 811 -38.63 60.75 -4.14
CA ARG A 811 -38.86 60.94 -5.60
C ARG A 811 -39.91 60.00 -6.13
N THR A 812 -39.84 58.74 -5.75
CA THR A 812 -40.77 57.70 -6.17
C THR A 812 -42.21 57.94 -5.61
N LEU A 813 -42.29 58.46 -4.39
CA LEU A 813 -43.54 58.90 -3.74
C LEU A 813 -44.11 60.18 -4.33
N GLY A 814 -43.40 60.86 -5.23
CA GLY A 814 -43.84 62.12 -5.82
C GLY A 814 -43.59 63.33 -4.93
N ASN A 815 -42.94 63.19 -3.81
CA ASN A 815 -42.61 64.36 -2.91
C ASN A 815 -41.28 65.00 -3.30
N GLN A 816 -41.32 65.81 -4.37
CA GLN A 816 -40.15 66.48 -4.95
C GLN A 816 -39.58 67.56 -4.02
N GLU A 817 -40.38 68.18 -3.16
CA GLU A 817 -39.94 69.21 -2.23
C GLU A 817 -38.98 68.57 -1.21
N LYS A 818 -39.38 67.49 -0.57
CA LYS A 818 -38.54 66.80 0.41
C LYS A 818 -37.30 66.19 -0.24
N ALA A 819 -37.42 65.68 -1.45
CA ALA A 819 -36.29 65.12 -2.20
C ALA A 819 -35.25 66.20 -2.55
N THR A 820 -35.69 67.43 -2.85
CA THR A 820 -34.78 68.57 -3.16
C THR A 820 -34.07 69.06 -1.91
N GLU A 821 -34.79 69.16 -0.78
CA GLU A 821 -34.22 69.51 0.54
C GLU A 821 -33.09 68.59 0.91
N LEU A 822 -33.34 67.26 0.87
CA LEU A 822 -32.35 66.22 1.19
C LEU A 822 -31.19 66.18 0.20
N THR A 823 -31.41 66.51 -1.08
CA THR A 823 -30.34 66.61 -2.05
C THR A 823 -29.40 67.76 -1.70
N GLN A 824 -29.91 68.89 -1.23
CA GLN A 824 -29.08 69.98 -0.74
C GLN A 824 -28.30 69.61 0.53
N GLU A 825 -28.97 68.95 1.47
CA GLU A 825 -28.33 68.41 2.70
C GLU A 825 -27.18 67.46 2.35
N LEU A 826 -27.38 66.51 1.46
CA LEU A 826 -26.37 65.56 1.01
C LEU A 826 -25.18 66.31 0.39
N GLY A 827 -25.44 67.27 -0.49
CA GLY A 827 -24.38 68.07 -1.14
C GLY A 827 -23.60 68.99 -0.21
N ALA A 828 -24.27 69.53 0.83
CA ALA A 828 -23.64 70.39 1.84
C ALA A 828 -22.82 69.56 2.83
N GLY A 829 -23.34 68.44 3.31
CA GLY A 829 -22.71 67.61 4.34
C GLY A 829 -21.68 66.65 3.81
N TYR A 830 -21.84 66.13 2.54
CA TYR A 830 -21.00 65.12 1.96
C TYR A 830 -20.63 65.47 0.49
N PRO A 831 -19.89 66.55 0.27
CA PRO A 831 -19.61 67.02 -1.09
C PRO A 831 -18.81 66.06 -2.00
N ASP A 832 -18.00 65.26 -1.38
CA ASP A 832 -17.19 64.27 -2.08
C ASP A 832 -17.89 62.90 -2.30
N TYR A 833 -19.05 62.69 -1.72
CA TYR A 833 -19.79 61.45 -1.85
C TYR A 833 -20.36 61.32 -3.26
N ARG A 834 -20.04 60.18 -3.84
CA ARG A 834 -20.62 59.76 -5.14
C ARG A 834 -21.44 58.50 -4.88
N ALA A 835 -22.71 58.57 -5.14
CA ALA A 835 -23.57 57.41 -5.01
C ALA A 835 -23.08 56.26 -5.92
N PRO A 836 -22.95 55.04 -5.40
CA PRO A 836 -22.60 53.89 -6.21
C PRO A 836 -23.68 53.62 -7.28
N ALA A 837 -23.34 52.90 -8.33
CA ALA A 837 -24.27 52.53 -9.42
C ALA A 837 -25.52 51.76 -8.95
N SER A 838 -25.38 50.99 -7.88
CA SER A 838 -26.49 50.37 -7.15
C SER A 838 -26.35 50.68 -5.66
N LEU A 839 -27.45 51.08 -5.05
CA LEU A 839 -27.59 51.30 -3.60
C LEU A 839 -28.20 50.12 -2.89
N ASP A 840 -28.66 49.14 -3.65
CA ASP A 840 -29.29 47.95 -3.11
C ASP A 840 -28.24 46.92 -2.69
N HIS A 841 -28.64 46.04 -1.79
CA HIS A 841 -27.80 44.91 -1.42
C HIS A 841 -27.55 44.03 -2.67
N GLU A 842 -26.31 43.57 -2.85
CA GLU A 842 -25.99 42.63 -3.91
C GLU A 842 -26.58 41.26 -3.59
N CYS A 843 -27.85 41.07 -3.90
CA CYS A 843 -28.53 39.81 -3.69
C CYS A 843 -28.17 38.80 -4.82
#